data_d78a79d11d8c32e4080da06779289ae3
#
_entry.id   d78a79d11d8c32e4080da06779289ae3
#
_cell.length_a   1.000
_cell.length_b   1.000
_cell.length_c   1.000
_cell.angle_alpha   90.00
_cell.angle_beta   90.00
_cell.angle_gamma   90.00
#
_symmetry.space_group_name_H-M   'P 1'
#
loop_
_entity.id
_entity.type
_entity.pdbx_description
1 polymer ?
#
loop_
_entity_poly.entity_id
_entity_poly.type
_entity_poly.pdbx_seq_one_letter_code
_entity_poly.pdbx_strand_id
1 'polypeptide(L)'
;MAIEQQHFKTIDRYLERDEGLPFIVDVQNDEDFTVLVQHYNVGKTKVVRASDYCAKDELPQLDKLLHDLAVWNSVTIVVDVTWFLKLQGEAALSNFLLTLLNLNISGHVIFVTYQCSRYLKMRDPRLGRRILIVKGYETVIPEVVFTEPTLLLPEESTKIQGLERIARIAEERTNQTVYMITKKQCDLFPNSLYKLTSLCDAYEAILLKDDMTSVLSQKLGTATQWQYALQLFAKEKSWVAVIDNTFGDHKHLEHAFVNYMHYDTNKQWLFFVALKLFGAKTNWCLTTAARNAEAVTDFVNQVYRCILEKSVQDKDFWDCYQIRKIVLQQLGSPTNETATFCKVIFSKGVDAIYYLTDNTIKEKETIFAYLERYGQQVDQKKLMQILEKVYPALHSYLLPYRFDNELLNKYFQNYKFQKVINKVLPEFEVLVKEQASKRDYNLILQPRSSLIEGLRWETAKLYFIDAMGVEYLSYILAVCNKLNIIANITVCRAELPTITSKNKEFVSFFEEKGCPVVSDKELDEIKHQGKNDYDFYKNSKLPIHLISELAEIEKVLKRIKEDLSDGKFTHVFMISDHGASRLAVLHDTENIWEMTEKGKHSGRCCPKGDVDTQPEFATDADDFWALANYDRFKGGRKANVEVHGGATLEELCVPIIELTYLAEKPEIKLMPLDGNAYEGNVPVIEVSFRKKAGLKVFISAMLPDLKLCVNANYYGCEQTEPNTFKAIMPDLKKAGTYYADIYAGNNLIIEKLPFIIKKEGQREKALL
;
A
#
# COMPACT_ATOMS: atom_id res chain seq x y z
N MET A 1 34.72 42.40 37.20
CA MET A 1 34.25 43.69 37.74
C MET A 1 35.18 44.78 37.29
N ALA A 2 34.69 45.81 36.69
CA ALA A 2 35.44 47.00 36.30
C ALA A 2 35.08 48.24 37.16
N ILE A 3 34.01 48.11 37.95
CA ILE A 3 33.61 49.16 38.89
C ILE A 3 34.54 49.12 40.11
N GLU A 4 35.19 50.29 40.39
CA GLU A 4 36.18 50.43 41.45
C GLU A 4 35.71 51.51 42.47
N GLN A 5 36.39 51.60 43.62
CA GLN A 5 36.08 52.58 44.69
C GLN A 5 36.07 54.05 44.19
N GLN A 6 36.90 54.37 43.19
CA GLN A 6 36.92 55.74 42.64
C GLN A 6 35.61 56.12 41.93
N HIS A 7 34.91 55.13 41.33
CA HIS A 7 33.64 55.34 40.68
C HIS A 7 32.55 55.67 41.70
N PHE A 8 32.50 54.92 42.81
CA PHE A 8 31.59 55.18 43.90
C PHE A 8 31.83 56.55 44.51
N LYS A 9 33.07 56.97 44.80
CA LYS A 9 33.41 58.32 45.28
C LYS A 9 32.94 59.40 44.32
N THR A 10 32.87 59.16 43.04
CA THR A 10 32.39 60.14 42.07
C THR A 10 30.89 60.28 42.12
N ILE A 11 30.16 59.19 42.34
CA ILE A 11 28.69 59.21 42.49
C ILE A 11 28.33 59.77 43.86
N ASP A 12 29.06 59.46 44.94
CA ASP A 12 28.85 60.00 46.26
C ASP A 12 28.96 61.51 46.29
N ARG A 13 30.01 62.06 45.61
CA ARG A 13 30.14 63.53 45.45
C ARG A 13 28.98 64.17 44.73
N TYR A 14 28.32 63.45 43.81
CA TYR A 14 27.10 63.94 43.18
C TYR A 14 25.96 63.97 44.19
N LEU A 15 25.82 62.96 45.03
CA LEU A 15 24.76 62.86 46.04
C LEU A 15 24.90 63.88 47.15
N GLU A 16 26.16 64.43 47.37
CA GLU A 16 26.43 65.49 48.35
C GLU A 16 26.18 66.91 47.85
N ARG A 17 25.89 67.07 46.50
CA ARG A 17 25.67 68.36 45.89
C ARG A 17 24.19 68.71 45.83
N ASP A 18 23.87 69.97 46.04
CA ASP A 18 22.53 70.49 45.91
C ASP A 18 22.25 70.90 44.43
N GLU A 19 22.58 70.02 43.47
CA GLU A 19 22.36 70.23 42.06
C GLU A 19 21.11 69.48 41.63
N GLY A 20 20.00 70.17 41.29
CA GLY A 20 18.73 69.61 40.80
C GLY A 20 18.81 69.04 39.37
N LEU A 21 19.79 68.20 39.05
CA LEU A 21 20.07 67.66 37.70
C LEU A 21 20.45 66.18 37.82
N PRO A 22 20.00 65.31 36.90
CA PRO A 22 20.35 63.88 36.90
C PRO A 22 21.83 63.57 36.63
N PHE A 23 22.30 62.46 37.18
CA PHE A 23 23.63 61.90 36.93
C PHE A 23 23.56 60.55 36.21
N ILE A 24 24.30 60.40 35.13
CA ILE A 24 24.26 59.17 34.32
C ILE A 24 25.49 58.33 34.64
N VAL A 25 25.26 57.03 34.85
CA VAL A 25 26.34 56.01 35.01
C VAL A 25 26.16 54.98 33.94
N ASP A 26 27.13 54.88 33.00
CA ASP A 26 27.13 53.89 31.97
C ASP A 26 27.98 52.66 32.36
N VAL A 27 27.39 51.50 32.35
CA VAL A 27 28.04 50.21 32.61
C VAL A 27 28.09 49.38 31.33
N GLN A 28 29.10 48.45 31.25
CA GLN A 28 29.30 47.64 30.06
C GLN A 28 28.88 46.18 30.17
N ASN A 29 28.61 45.73 31.41
CA ASN A 29 28.26 44.33 31.72
C ASN A 29 27.34 44.25 32.90
N ASP A 30 26.70 43.09 33.08
CA ASP A 30 25.72 42.84 34.14
C ASP A 30 26.33 42.75 35.53
N GLU A 31 27.62 42.35 35.67
CA GLU A 31 28.28 42.31 36.99
C GLU A 31 28.41 43.71 37.56
N ASP A 32 28.94 44.68 36.78
CA ASP A 32 29.10 46.05 37.21
C ASP A 32 27.76 46.74 37.45
N PHE A 33 26.73 46.41 36.61
CA PHE A 33 25.36 46.85 36.83
C PHE A 33 24.79 46.38 38.16
N THR A 34 24.93 45.11 38.46
CA THR A 34 24.40 44.51 39.70
C THR A 34 25.07 45.11 40.91
N VAL A 35 26.39 45.20 40.90
CA VAL A 35 27.17 45.78 42.01
C VAL A 35 26.80 47.27 42.22
N LEU A 36 26.65 48.05 41.17
CA LEU A 36 26.24 49.45 41.24
C LEU A 36 24.86 49.63 41.92
N VAL A 37 23.88 48.88 41.39
CA VAL A 37 22.50 48.95 41.90
C VAL A 37 22.42 48.46 43.36
N GLN A 38 23.09 47.39 43.69
CA GLN A 38 23.11 46.85 45.08
C GLN A 38 23.74 47.85 46.08
N HIS A 39 24.86 48.50 45.64
CA HIS A 39 25.58 49.44 46.51
C HIS A 39 24.70 50.66 46.92
N TYR A 40 23.88 51.21 46.00
CA TYR A 40 23.04 52.35 46.25
C TYR A 40 21.62 52.01 46.64
N ASN A 41 21.20 50.76 46.57
CA ASN A 41 19.86 50.31 46.99
C ASN A 41 19.80 50.12 48.54
N VAL A 42 20.06 51.18 49.26
CA VAL A 42 20.11 51.15 50.74
C VAL A 42 19.27 52.27 51.35
N GLY A 43 18.73 52.05 52.53
CA GLY A 43 17.98 53.03 53.28
C GLY A 43 16.69 53.48 52.58
N LYS A 44 16.59 54.79 52.28
CA LYS A 44 15.42 55.42 51.63
C LYS A 44 15.59 55.60 50.13
N THR A 45 16.62 55.02 49.52
CA THR A 45 16.83 55.11 48.09
C THR A 45 15.73 54.32 47.33
N LYS A 46 15.15 54.95 46.32
CA LYS A 46 14.12 54.30 45.50
C LYS A 46 14.77 53.77 44.21
N VAL A 47 14.59 52.47 43.93
CA VAL A 47 14.96 51.88 42.66
C VAL A 47 13.73 51.85 41.75
N VAL A 48 13.83 52.42 40.57
CA VAL A 48 12.75 52.53 39.57
C VAL A 48 13.19 51.82 38.31
N ARG A 49 12.40 50.86 37.90
CA ARG A 49 12.62 50.10 36.66
C ARG A 49 11.76 50.68 35.53
N ALA A 50 12.26 50.65 34.32
CA ALA A 50 11.47 51.02 33.15
C ALA A 50 10.19 50.16 33.01
N SER A 51 10.25 48.87 33.40
CA SER A 51 9.10 47.97 33.42
C SER A 51 7.96 48.42 34.31
N ASP A 52 8.22 49.27 35.35
CA ASP A 52 7.18 49.81 36.26
C ASP A 52 6.26 50.82 35.52
N TYR A 53 6.70 51.28 34.37
CA TYR A 53 5.99 52.22 33.48
C TYR A 53 5.42 51.56 32.23
N CYS A 54 5.52 50.26 32.11
CA CYS A 54 4.98 49.46 30.99
C CYS A 54 3.58 48.93 31.34
N ALA A 55 2.69 48.97 30.34
CA ALA A 55 1.57 48.04 30.34
C ALA A 55 2.10 46.64 29.87
N LYS A 56 1.28 45.61 30.02
CA LYS A 56 1.66 44.24 29.59
C LYS A 56 1.92 44.25 28.09
N ASP A 57 3.09 43.75 27.70
CA ASP A 57 3.57 43.67 26.31
C ASP A 57 3.65 45.01 25.56
N GLU A 58 3.93 46.10 26.31
CA GLU A 58 4.02 47.45 25.79
C GLU A 58 5.33 48.13 26.18
N LEU A 59 5.67 49.21 25.47
CA LEU A 59 6.81 50.07 25.79
C LEU A 59 6.51 50.96 27.02
N PRO A 60 7.54 51.43 27.76
CA PRO A 60 7.38 52.30 28.90
C PRO A 60 6.85 53.71 28.52
N GLN A 61 5.99 54.22 29.36
CA GLN A 61 5.52 55.64 29.29
C GLN A 61 6.62 56.58 29.80
N LEU A 62 7.60 56.88 28.96
CA LEU A 62 8.81 57.64 29.35
C LEU A 62 8.50 59.07 29.80
N ASP A 63 7.49 59.70 29.22
CA ASP A 63 7.06 61.07 29.65
C ASP A 63 6.55 61.07 31.09
N LYS A 64 5.84 60.04 31.52
CA LYS A 64 5.39 59.86 32.88
C LYS A 64 6.58 59.63 33.83
N LEU A 65 7.55 58.81 33.38
CA LEU A 65 8.79 58.59 34.13
C LEU A 65 9.53 59.94 34.34
N LEU A 66 9.74 60.73 33.30
CA LEU A 66 10.40 62.04 33.41
C LEU A 66 9.64 62.99 34.31
N HIS A 67 8.33 63.03 34.24
CA HIS A 67 7.47 63.87 35.13
C HIS A 67 7.66 63.43 36.60
N ASP A 68 7.62 62.15 36.88
CA ASP A 68 7.78 61.63 38.24
C ASP A 68 9.20 61.91 38.81
N LEU A 69 10.23 61.78 37.95
CA LEU A 69 11.61 62.11 38.35
C LEU A 69 11.78 63.59 38.68
N ALA A 70 11.08 64.47 37.98
CA ALA A 70 11.13 65.95 38.23
C ALA A 70 10.58 66.31 39.60
N VAL A 71 9.55 65.61 40.10
CA VAL A 71 8.84 65.97 41.32
C VAL A 71 9.28 65.20 42.59
N TRP A 72 9.96 64.06 42.45
CA TRP A 72 10.39 63.25 43.60
C TRP A 72 11.55 63.91 44.37
N ASN A 73 11.39 64.05 45.65
CA ASN A 73 12.40 64.62 46.51
C ASN A 73 13.14 63.49 47.30
N SER A 74 13.68 62.54 46.61
CA SER A 74 14.41 61.40 47.15
C SER A 74 15.59 61.02 46.25
N VAL A 75 16.52 60.23 46.80
CA VAL A 75 17.54 59.57 45.96
C VAL A 75 16.85 58.46 45.17
N THR A 76 16.92 58.56 43.88
CA THR A 76 16.28 57.58 42.97
C THR A 76 17.32 57.03 42.00
N ILE A 77 17.34 55.70 41.87
CA ILE A 77 18.13 54.95 40.86
C ILE A 77 17.17 54.49 39.77
N VAL A 78 17.40 54.94 38.53
CA VAL A 78 16.60 54.53 37.38
C VAL A 78 17.38 53.53 36.56
N VAL A 79 16.76 52.39 36.28
CA VAL A 79 17.40 51.27 35.55
C VAL A 79 16.53 50.81 34.41
N ASP A 80 17.14 50.07 33.50
CA ASP A 80 16.54 49.30 32.40
C ASP A 80 16.00 50.15 31.23
N VAL A 81 15.89 51.45 31.33
CA VAL A 81 15.30 52.33 30.27
C VAL A 81 16.07 52.20 28.93
N THR A 82 17.38 52.09 28.98
CA THR A 82 18.20 52.02 27.76
C THR A 82 17.95 50.79 26.88
N TRP A 83 17.44 49.72 27.48
CA TRP A 83 17.03 48.51 26.75
C TRP A 83 15.88 48.84 25.78
N PHE A 84 14.86 49.55 26.22
CA PHE A 84 13.72 49.98 25.43
C PHE A 84 14.09 51.02 24.36
N LEU A 85 14.97 51.99 24.75
CA LEU A 85 15.43 53.02 23.82
C LEU A 85 16.29 52.45 22.69
N LYS A 86 17.15 51.47 22.99
CA LYS A 86 17.91 50.74 21.97
C LYS A 86 17.01 49.97 21.01
N LEU A 87 15.88 49.42 21.52
CA LEU A 87 14.89 48.80 20.65
C LEU A 87 14.28 49.79 19.67
N GLN A 88 14.03 51.03 20.12
CA GLN A 88 13.49 52.11 19.30
C GLN A 88 14.53 52.75 18.35
N GLY A 89 15.82 52.57 18.64
CA GLY A 89 16.92 53.02 17.82
C GLY A 89 17.71 54.21 18.32
N GLU A 90 18.75 54.57 17.58
CA GLU A 90 19.75 55.60 17.97
C GLU A 90 19.13 56.97 18.23
N ALA A 91 18.22 57.39 17.38
CA ALA A 91 17.58 58.71 17.52
C ALA A 91 16.75 58.80 18.82
N ALA A 92 15.99 57.76 19.14
CA ALA A 92 15.19 57.72 20.37
C ALA A 92 16.11 57.71 21.61
N LEU A 93 17.17 56.94 21.58
CA LEU A 93 18.15 56.88 22.68
C LEU A 93 18.85 58.25 22.88
N SER A 94 19.36 58.85 21.83
CA SER A 94 20.10 60.14 21.90
C SER A 94 19.17 61.29 22.36
N ASN A 95 17.96 61.38 21.81
CA ASN A 95 17.00 62.41 22.21
C ASN A 95 16.59 62.26 23.66
N PHE A 96 16.30 61.06 24.15
CA PHE A 96 15.94 60.84 25.53
C PHE A 96 17.08 61.18 26.48
N LEU A 97 18.32 60.80 26.21
CA LEU A 97 19.46 61.14 27.02
C LEU A 97 19.74 62.64 27.10
N LEU A 98 19.53 63.37 26.00
CA LEU A 98 19.59 64.83 26.01
C LEU A 98 18.50 65.47 26.85
N THR A 99 17.27 64.98 26.71
CA THR A 99 16.11 65.45 27.54
C THR A 99 16.36 65.19 29.00
N LEU A 100 16.83 64.00 29.37
CA LEU A 100 17.18 63.64 30.75
C LEU A 100 18.25 64.55 31.30
N LEU A 101 19.33 64.77 30.58
CA LEU A 101 20.45 65.63 31.06
C LEU A 101 20.02 67.11 31.27
N ASN A 102 18.97 67.56 30.64
CA ASN A 102 18.42 68.89 30.80
C ASN A 102 17.17 68.94 31.75
N LEU A 103 16.82 67.80 32.35
CA LEU A 103 15.67 67.73 33.25
C LEU A 103 16.03 68.32 34.63
N ASN A 104 15.21 69.30 35.08
CA ASN A 104 15.31 69.77 36.44
C ASN A 104 14.58 68.80 37.40
N ILE A 105 15.28 68.37 38.44
CA ILE A 105 14.77 67.40 39.42
C ILE A 105 14.77 68.01 40.82
N SER A 106 13.85 67.57 41.68
CA SER A 106 13.75 68.02 43.08
C SER A 106 14.65 67.25 44.04
N GLY A 107 15.04 66.02 43.70
CA GLY A 107 15.91 65.14 44.46
C GLY A 107 17.21 64.80 43.73
N HIS A 108 17.72 63.57 43.95
CA HIS A 108 18.89 63.05 43.24
C HIS A 108 18.50 61.87 42.38
N VAL A 109 18.93 61.85 41.13
CA VAL A 109 18.66 60.77 40.19
C VAL A 109 19.94 60.21 39.64
N ILE A 110 20.24 58.94 39.98
CA ILE A 110 21.27 58.11 39.31
C ILE A 110 20.63 57.34 38.21
N PHE A 111 20.87 57.74 36.96
CA PHE A 111 20.33 57.04 35.79
C PHE A 111 21.34 56.08 35.24
N VAL A 112 21.08 54.77 35.34
CA VAL A 112 22.01 53.73 34.91
C VAL A 112 21.72 53.41 33.44
N THR A 113 22.72 53.60 32.59
CA THR A 113 22.72 53.20 31.20
C THR A 113 23.53 51.93 30.99
N TYR A 114 23.22 51.22 29.97
CA TYR A 114 23.90 49.95 29.63
C TYR A 114 24.48 50.01 28.23
N GLN A 115 25.84 49.96 28.13
CA GLN A 115 26.61 50.00 26.88
C GLN A 115 26.20 51.22 25.98
N CYS A 116 26.12 52.39 26.56
CA CYS A 116 25.73 53.61 25.86
C CYS A 116 26.92 54.59 25.67
N SER A 117 28.14 54.19 25.94
CA SER A 117 29.34 55.05 25.97
C SER A 117 29.53 55.90 24.69
N ARG A 118 29.22 55.38 23.53
CA ARG A 118 29.32 56.08 22.24
C ARG A 118 28.31 57.23 22.08
N TYR A 119 27.11 57.10 22.73
CA TYR A 119 26.04 58.08 22.66
C TYR A 119 26.14 59.15 23.75
N LEU A 120 27.02 58.95 24.72
CA LEU A 120 27.25 59.84 25.91
C LEU A 120 28.42 60.79 25.72
N LYS A 121 29.01 60.87 24.53
CA LYS A 121 30.07 61.78 24.17
C LYS A 121 29.48 63.19 23.92
N MET A 122 29.26 63.99 24.98
CA MET A 122 28.69 65.31 24.88
C MET A 122 29.72 66.38 24.51
N ARG A 123 29.34 67.30 23.61
CA ARG A 123 30.19 68.44 23.23
C ARG A 123 30.23 69.48 24.32
N ASP A 124 29.16 69.66 25.13
CA ASP A 124 29.14 70.57 26.24
C ASP A 124 29.83 69.97 27.46
N PRO A 125 30.93 70.55 27.98
CA PRO A 125 31.65 70.05 29.15
C PRO A 125 30.79 70.00 30.43
N ARG A 126 29.76 70.85 30.54
CA ARG A 126 28.85 70.89 31.70
C ARG A 126 28.00 69.63 31.78
N LEU A 127 27.56 69.16 30.62
CA LEU A 127 26.83 67.87 30.50
C LEU A 127 27.79 66.69 30.76
N GLY A 128 28.99 66.72 30.24
CA GLY A 128 30.02 65.67 30.41
C GLY A 128 30.38 65.44 31.88
N ARG A 129 30.36 66.44 32.75
CA ARG A 129 30.68 66.32 34.18
C ARG A 129 29.65 65.48 34.97
N ARG A 130 28.46 65.22 34.36
CA ARG A 130 27.37 64.44 34.97
C ARG A 130 27.26 63.08 34.35
N ILE A 131 28.28 62.64 33.67
CA ILE A 131 28.32 61.33 33.02
C ILE A 131 29.55 60.58 33.52
N LEU A 132 29.33 59.41 34.08
CA LEU A 132 30.39 58.49 34.48
C LEU A 132 30.30 57.23 33.57
N ILE A 133 31.39 56.96 32.86
CA ILE A 133 31.52 55.74 32.02
C ILE A 133 32.43 54.76 32.74
N VAL A 134 31.86 53.67 33.20
CA VAL A 134 32.59 52.55 33.79
C VAL A 134 33.17 51.70 32.66
N LYS A 135 34.48 51.72 32.51
CA LYS A 135 35.17 50.95 31.45
C LYS A 135 35.26 49.52 31.92
N GLY A 136 34.70 48.59 31.13
CA GLY A 136 34.74 47.15 31.38
C GLY A 136 34.63 46.36 30.10
N TYR A 137 34.60 45.03 30.19
CA TYR A 137 34.26 44.19 29.04
C TYR A 137 32.80 44.40 28.69
N GLU A 138 32.50 44.37 27.39
CA GLU A 138 31.10 44.47 26.92
C GLU A 138 30.48 43.07 26.90
N THR A 139 29.30 42.93 27.48
CA THR A 139 28.50 41.71 27.34
C THR A 139 27.95 41.65 25.93
N VAL A 140 28.10 40.48 25.25
CA VAL A 140 27.54 40.27 23.94
C VAL A 140 25.99 40.17 24.07
N ILE A 141 25.30 41.00 23.31
CA ILE A 141 23.81 40.95 23.25
C ILE A 141 23.44 39.92 22.22
N PRO A 142 22.65 38.88 22.61
CA PRO A 142 22.20 37.86 21.68
C PRO A 142 21.25 38.40 20.61
N GLU A 143 21.05 37.66 19.55
CA GLU A 143 19.96 37.91 18.61
C GLU A 143 18.62 37.75 19.28
N VAL A 144 17.68 38.67 19.07
CA VAL A 144 16.35 38.64 19.63
C VAL A 144 15.34 38.30 18.56
N VAL A 145 14.62 37.19 18.78
CA VAL A 145 13.60 36.71 17.86
C VAL A 145 12.22 36.95 18.46
N PHE A 146 11.44 37.78 17.83
CA PHE A 146 10.04 38.02 18.24
C PHE A 146 9.18 36.86 17.79
N THR A 147 8.42 36.30 18.73
CA THR A 147 7.56 35.15 18.47
C THR A 147 6.15 35.38 18.96
N GLU A 148 5.18 34.94 18.19
CA GLU A 148 3.77 34.92 18.58
C GLU A 148 3.56 34.11 19.86
N PRO A 149 2.70 34.55 20.81
CA PRO A 149 2.40 33.80 22.05
C PRO A 149 1.82 32.41 21.84
N THR A 150 1.27 32.13 20.66
CA THR A 150 0.69 30.85 20.25
C THR A 150 1.72 29.85 19.75
N LEU A 151 2.94 30.32 19.41
CA LEU A 151 4.01 29.46 18.92
C LEU A 151 4.66 28.71 20.09
N LEU A 152 4.47 27.38 20.12
CA LEU A 152 5.10 26.51 21.11
C LEU A 152 6.56 26.24 20.72
N LEU A 153 7.46 27.01 21.33
CA LEU A 153 8.90 26.81 21.18
C LEU A 153 9.38 25.62 22.01
N PRO A 154 10.49 24.98 21.61
CA PRO A 154 11.14 23.93 22.39
C PRO A 154 11.48 24.39 23.83
N GLU A 155 11.45 23.46 24.78
CA GLU A 155 11.70 23.77 26.21
C GLU A 155 13.07 24.35 26.47
N GLU A 156 14.08 23.91 25.74
CA GLU A 156 15.48 24.36 25.85
C GLU A 156 15.72 25.80 25.30
N SER A 157 14.73 26.43 24.69
CA SER A 157 14.86 27.78 24.15
C SER A 157 14.83 28.81 25.27
N THR A 158 15.78 29.76 25.26
CA THR A 158 15.72 30.94 26.18
C THR A 158 14.56 31.84 25.77
N LYS A 159 13.58 31.99 26.69
CA LYS A 159 12.32 32.68 26.43
C LYS A 159 12.12 33.83 27.36
N ILE A 160 11.78 35.00 26.84
CA ILE A 160 11.34 36.18 27.62
C ILE A 160 9.91 36.51 27.23
N GLN A 161 9.03 36.66 28.20
CA GLN A 161 7.61 36.84 27.96
C GLN A 161 7.21 38.31 28.14
N GLY A 162 6.86 38.96 27.04
CA GLY A 162 6.44 40.34 26.98
C GLY A 162 7.58 41.37 26.84
N LEU A 163 7.35 42.46 26.09
CA LEU A 163 8.33 43.49 25.86
C LEU A 163 8.74 44.20 27.14
N GLU A 164 7.87 44.31 28.16
CA GLU A 164 8.15 44.90 29.45
C GLU A 164 9.32 44.24 30.19
N ARG A 165 9.73 43.04 29.71
CA ARG A 165 10.85 42.30 30.34
C ARG A 165 12.11 42.28 29.47
N ILE A 166 12.22 43.13 28.48
CA ILE A 166 13.38 43.14 27.56
C ILE A 166 14.72 43.25 28.27
N ALA A 167 14.78 43.96 29.38
CA ALA A 167 16.02 44.07 30.18
C ALA A 167 16.57 42.75 30.73
N ARG A 168 15.73 41.70 30.82
CA ARG A 168 16.17 40.37 31.23
C ARG A 168 17.13 39.72 30.21
N ILE A 169 17.25 40.22 28.99
CA ILE A 169 18.24 39.76 28.04
C ILE A 169 19.67 39.80 28.62
N ALA A 170 19.96 40.77 29.50
CA ALA A 170 21.25 40.86 30.17
C ALA A 170 21.44 39.78 31.27
N GLU A 171 20.35 39.34 31.88
CA GLU A 171 20.38 38.28 32.92
C GLU A 171 20.61 36.90 32.30
N GLU A 172 20.15 36.69 31.08
CA GLU A 172 20.31 35.43 30.35
C GLU A 172 21.73 35.34 29.77
N ARG A 173 22.69 34.85 30.53
CA ARG A 173 24.15 34.72 30.17
C ARG A 173 24.41 33.76 29.00
N THR A 174 23.73 33.96 27.89
CA THR A 174 23.80 33.07 26.74
C THR A 174 24.25 33.84 25.49
N ASN A 175 25.11 33.24 24.72
CA ASN A 175 25.46 33.67 23.38
C ASN A 175 24.47 33.15 22.33
N GLN A 176 23.36 32.53 22.81
CA GLN A 176 22.32 31.94 21.97
C GLN A 176 21.20 32.95 21.69
N THR A 177 20.42 32.64 20.67
CA THR A 177 19.21 33.38 20.32
C THR A 177 18.22 33.42 21.48
N VAL A 178 17.68 34.62 21.79
CA VAL A 178 16.63 34.83 22.80
C VAL A 178 15.30 35.03 22.08
N TYR A 179 14.30 34.23 22.47
CA TYR A 179 12.95 34.34 21.94
C TYR A 179 12.11 35.24 22.82
N MET A 180 11.70 36.40 22.28
CA MET A 180 10.77 37.34 22.89
C MET A 180 9.35 37.00 22.51
N ILE A 181 8.58 36.47 23.48
CA ILE A 181 7.16 36.13 23.26
C ILE A 181 6.33 37.41 23.34
N THR A 182 5.89 37.92 22.22
CA THR A 182 5.18 39.19 22.10
C THR A 182 4.19 39.17 20.94
N LYS A 183 3.15 40.00 21.02
CA LYS A 183 2.23 40.27 19.88
C LYS A 183 2.76 41.30 18.91
N LYS A 184 3.87 41.96 19.23
CA LYS A 184 4.50 42.98 18.38
C LYS A 184 5.37 42.27 17.34
N GLN A 185 5.49 42.87 16.16
CA GLN A 185 6.35 42.41 15.08
C GLN A 185 7.63 43.26 15.04
N CYS A 186 8.73 42.69 14.58
CA CYS A 186 10.02 43.41 14.55
C CYS A 186 10.04 44.59 13.59
N ASP A 187 9.16 44.63 12.58
CA ASP A 187 8.99 45.75 11.64
C ASP A 187 8.52 47.04 12.31
N LEU A 188 7.95 47.00 13.52
CA LEU A 188 7.67 48.15 14.34
C LEU A 188 8.93 48.85 14.84
N PHE A 189 10.09 48.17 14.75
CA PHE A 189 11.38 48.65 15.26
C PHE A 189 12.47 48.63 14.17
N PRO A 190 12.27 49.29 13.02
CA PRO A 190 13.18 49.18 11.87
C PRO A 190 14.58 49.77 12.13
N ASN A 191 14.68 50.67 13.12
CA ASN A 191 15.93 51.33 13.50
C ASN A 191 16.56 50.73 14.78
N SER A 192 16.08 49.58 15.21
CA SER A 192 16.61 48.94 16.43
C SER A 192 18.13 48.73 16.37
N LEU A 193 18.76 48.95 17.52
CA LEU A 193 20.19 48.66 17.70
C LEU A 193 20.46 47.18 18.02
N TYR A 194 19.42 46.38 18.18
CA TYR A 194 19.50 44.92 18.32
C TYR A 194 19.31 44.26 16.97
N LYS A 195 19.93 43.10 16.80
CA LYS A 195 19.61 42.23 15.68
C LYS A 195 18.26 41.57 15.98
N LEU A 196 17.20 42.00 15.27
CA LEU A 196 15.83 41.54 15.44
C LEU A 196 15.40 40.72 14.23
N THR A 197 14.70 39.62 14.51
CA THR A 197 13.96 38.83 13.54
C THR A 197 12.59 38.49 14.11
N SER A 198 11.60 38.18 13.27
CA SER A 198 10.31 37.67 13.71
C SER A 198 10.10 36.24 13.26
N LEU A 199 9.42 35.45 14.09
CA LEU A 199 8.93 34.14 13.75
C LEU A 199 7.41 34.16 13.92
N CYS A 200 6.71 34.10 12.78
CA CYS A 200 5.25 34.11 12.79
C CYS A 200 4.68 32.71 13.02
N ASP A 201 5.40 31.66 12.64
CA ASP A 201 4.92 30.28 12.78
C ASP A 201 6.04 29.24 12.90
N ALA A 202 5.62 27.98 13.07
CA ALA A 202 6.54 26.86 13.25
C ALA A 202 7.35 26.54 11.98
N TYR A 203 6.81 26.80 10.78
CA TYR A 203 7.53 26.59 9.53
C TYR A 203 8.75 27.51 9.43
N GLU A 204 8.56 28.82 9.71
CA GLU A 204 9.66 29.79 9.74
C GLU A 204 10.71 29.42 10.81
N ALA A 205 10.23 28.95 11.97
CA ALA A 205 11.14 28.49 13.03
C ALA A 205 12.04 27.31 12.61
N ILE A 206 11.48 26.38 11.82
CA ILE A 206 12.24 25.24 11.29
C ILE A 206 13.16 25.70 10.15
N LEU A 207 12.69 26.61 9.28
CA LEU A 207 13.47 27.15 8.18
C LEU A 207 14.77 27.82 8.67
N LEU A 208 14.73 28.52 9.79
CA LEU A 208 15.93 29.11 10.41
C LEU A 208 16.90 28.05 10.98
N LYS A 209 16.42 26.83 11.26
CA LYS A 209 17.25 25.76 11.79
C LYS A 209 17.86 24.86 10.71
N ASP A 210 17.12 24.66 9.62
CA ASP A 210 17.54 23.78 8.53
C ASP A 210 17.04 24.33 7.19
N ASP A 211 17.99 24.78 6.37
CA ASP A 211 17.75 25.38 5.04
C ASP A 211 17.04 24.42 4.07
N MET A 212 17.11 23.10 4.32
CA MET A 212 16.33 22.12 3.54
C MET A 212 14.83 22.41 3.57
N THR A 213 14.34 23.09 4.61
CA THR A 213 12.94 23.52 4.73
C THR A 213 12.52 24.42 3.56
N SER A 214 13.45 25.16 2.96
CA SER A 214 13.18 26.07 1.82
C SER A 214 12.64 25.34 0.57
N VAL A 215 12.90 24.04 0.44
CA VAL A 215 12.36 23.20 -0.64
C VAL A 215 10.87 22.89 -0.43
N LEU A 216 10.38 23.02 0.80
CA LEU A 216 9.02 22.73 1.18
C LEU A 216 8.17 24.02 1.11
N SER A 217 6.96 23.92 0.62
CA SER A 217 5.98 25.01 0.77
C SER A 217 5.33 24.95 2.15
N GLN A 218 5.17 26.08 2.79
CA GLN A 218 4.41 26.18 4.06
C GLN A 218 3.00 25.57 3.95
N LYS A 219 2.39 25.64 2.75
CA LYS A 219 1.06 25.07 2.46
C LYS A 219 1.01 23.53 2.50
N LEU A 220 2.15 22.86 2.53
CA LEU A 220 2.20 21.40 2.63
C LEU A 220 1.71 20.85 3.97
N GLY A 221 1.64 21.72 4.99
CA GLY A 221 1.17 21.34 6.32
C GLY A 221 0.27 22.37 6.96
N THR A 222 -0.55 21.92 7.90
CA THR A 222 -1.32 22.77 8.80
C THR A 222 -0.41 23.35 9.90
N ALA A 223 -0.85 24.41 10.57
CA ALA A 223 -0.12 24.95 11.72
C ALA A 223 0.19 23.88 12.79
N THR A 224 -0.74 22.95 13.03
CA THR A 224 -0.55 21.83 13.97
C THR A 224 0.54 20.87 13.51
N GLN A 225 0.61 20.58 12.21
CA GLN A 225 1.61 19.68 11.64
C GLN A 225 3.01 20.30 11.66
N TRP A 226 3.14 21.57 11.30
CA TRP A 226 4.41 22.30 11.44
C TRP A 226 4.84 22.42 12.90
N GLN A 227 3.89 22.64 13.81
CA GLN A 227 4.16 22.66 15.25
C GLN A 227 4.66 21.27 15.75
N TYR A 228 4.08 20.19 15.27
CA TYR A 228 4.57 18.82 15.55
C TYR A 228 6.02 18.63 15.05
N ALA A 229 6.34 19.05 13.84
CA ALA A 229 7.72 19.01 13.34
C ALA A 229 8.66 19.84 14.21
N LEU A 230 8.27 21.06 14.61
CA LEU A 230 9.10 21.92 15.48
C LEU A 230 9.41 21.27 16.83
N GLN A 231 8.48 20.50 17.40
CA GLN A 231 8.73 19.75 18.64
C GLN A 231 9.78 18.65 18.42
N LEU A 232 9.79 17.98 17.26
CA LEU A 232 10.83 17.01 16.92
C LEU A 232 12.19 17.70 16.75
N PHE A 233 12.22 18.88 16.13
CA PHE A 233 13.42 19.72 16.01
C PHE A 233 13.97 20.25 17.35
N ALA A 234 13.25 20.11 18.45
CA ALA A 234 13.78 20.38 19.78
C ALA A 234 14.90 19.41 20.18
N LYS A 235 14.72 18.14 19.77
CA LYS A 235 15.68 17.06 20.06
C LYS A 235 16.69 16.88 18.93
N GLU A 236 16.21 17.02 17.70
CA GLU A 236 16.98 16.79 16.48
C GLU A 236 17.26 18.14 15.77
N LYS A 237 18.46 18.28 15.22
CA LYS A 237 18.89 19.58 14.65
C LYS A 237 18.69 19.71 13.14
N SER A 238 18.20 18.66 12.48
CA SER A 238 18.00 18.64 11.03
C SER A 238 16.89 17.68 10.61
N TRP A 239 16.34 17.90 9.42
CA TRP A 239 15.36 16.98 8.79
C TRP A 239 15.90 15.57 8.68
N VAL A 240 17.17 15.40 8.30
CA VAL A 240 17.80 14.07 8.24
C VAL A 240 17.67 13.35 9.57
N ALA A 241 18.04 13.99 10.67
CA ALA A 241 17.97 13.38 12.01
C ALA A 241 16.52 13.11 12.45
N VAL A 242 15.59 14.05 12.20
CA VAL A 242 14.16 13.87 12.49
C VAL A 242 13.59 12.66 11.76
N ILE A 243 13.91 12.52 10.49
CA ILE A 243 13.38 11.44 9.65
C ILE A 243 14.02 10.10 10.00
N ASP A 244 15.36 10.06 10.17
CA ASP A 244 16.08 8.84 10.54
C ASP A 244 15.60 8.27 11.88
N ASN A 245 15.35 9.13 12.87
CA ASN A 245 14.84 8.70 14.17
C ASN A 245 13.36 8.28 14.13
N THR A 246 12.57 8.81 13.18
CA THR A 246 11.12 8.52 13.11
C THR A 246 10.82 7.31 12.23
N PHE A 247 11.52 7.15 11.11
CA PHE A 247 11.20 6.18 10.04
C PHE A 247 12.35 5.24 9.72
N GLY A 248 13.53 5.44 10.28
CA GLY A 248 14.78 4.78 9.87
C GLY A 248 15.47 5.54 8.76
N ASP A 249 16.38 4.90 8.03
CA ASP A 249 17.24 5.56 7.04
C ASP A 249 16.41 6.33 5.98
N HIS A 250 16.58 7.66 5.95
CA HIS A 250 15.92 8.55 4.98
C HIS A 250 16.20 8.20 3.50
N LYS A 251 17.23 7.38 3.25
CA LYS A 251 17.55 6.90 1.89
C LYS A 251 16.69 5.72 1.46
N HIS A 252 16.00 5.06 2.39
CA HIS A 252 15.19 3.86 2.20
C HIS A 252 13.79 3.99 2.79
N LEU A 253 13.11 5.11 2.54
CA LEU A 253 11.77 5.41 3.04
C LEU A 253 10.70 4.40 2.59
N GLU A 254 10.94 3.69 1.48
CA GLU A 254 10.07 2.61 1.00
C GLU A 254 9.86 1.52 2.06
N HIS A 255 10.84 1.25 2.94
CA HIS A 255 10.70 0.26 4.00
C HIS A 255 9.73 0.70 5.10
N ALA A 256 9.67 2.00 5.38
CA ALA A 256 8.76 2.55 6.38
C ALA A 256 7.31 2.65 5.88
N PHE A 257 7.10 2.65 4.56
CA PHE A 257 5.79 2.77 3.94
C PHE A 257 4.83 1.63 4.29
N VAL A 258 5.34 0.43 4.59
CA VAL A 258 4.54 -0.73 5.03
C VAL A 258 3.63 -0.38 6.21
N ASN A 259 4.05 0.54 7.07
CA ASN A 259 3.31 0.97 8.25
C ASN A 259 2.49 2.26 8.03
N TYR A 260 2.48 2.83 6.81
CA TYR A 260 1.90 4.14 6.53
C TYR A 260 0.44 4.28 7.00
N MET A 261 -0.39 3.25 6.74
CA MET A 261 -1.80 3.25 7.14
C MET A 261 -2.04 3.15 8.65
N HIS A 262 -1.01 2.74 9.42
CA HIS A 262 -1.04 2.66 10.89
C HIS A 262 -0.51 3.93 11.56
N TYR A 263 0.07 4.85 10.79
CA TYR A 263 0.53 6.14 11.32
C TYR A 263 -0.65 7.05 11.63
N ASP A 264 -0.53 7.85 12.70
CA ASP A 264 -1.44 8.95 12.93
C ASP A 264 -1.28 10.05 11.86
N THR A 265 -2.20 10.99 11.84
CA THR A 265 -2.24 12.05 10.82
C THR A 265 -0.98 12.93 10.76
N ASN A 266 -0.34 13.19 11.91
CA ASN A 266 0.89 13.97 11.96
C ASN A 266 2.07 13.18 11.41
N LYS A 267 2.15 11.89 11.75
CA LYS A 267 3.21 11.00 11.28
C LYS A 267 3.03 10.66 9.80
N GLN A 268 1.79 10.53 9.30
CA GLN A 268 1.53 10.42 7.84
C GLN A 268 1.99 11.67 7.09
N TRP A 269 1.69 12.85 7.64
CA TRP A 269 2.16 14.11 7.07
C TRP A 269 3.69 14.20 7.10
N LEU A 270 4.33 13.84 8.20
CA LEU A 270 5.79 13.85 8.32
C LEU A 270 6.45 12.90 7.31
N PHE A 271 5.84 11.73 7.08
CA PHE A 271 6.30 10.79 6.05
C PHE A 271 6.18 11.38 4.64
N PHE A 272 5.08 12.07 4.37
CA PHE A 272 4.89 12.79 3.10
C PHE A 272 5.95 13.90 2.91
N VAL A 273 6.25 14.67 3.96
CA VAL A 273 7.34 15.66 3.97
C VAL A 273 8.69 14.99 3.71
N ALA A 274 8.96 13.84 4.34
CA ALA A 274 10.18 13.07 4.11
C ALA A 274 10.33 12.66 2.65
N LEU A 275 9.24 12.19 2.02
CA LEU A 275 9.26 11.87 0.58
C LEU A 275 9.46 13.09 -0.31
N LYS A 276 8.95 14.27 0.09
CA LYS A 276 9.19 15.54 -0.63
C LYS A 276 10.67 15.95 -0.58
N LEU A 277 11.32 15.75 0.55
CA LEU A 277 12.74 16.12 0.78
C LEU A 277 13.71 15.12 0.15
N PHE A 278 13.50 13.83 0.37
CA PHE A 278 14.48 12.78 0.08
C PHE A 278 14.07 11.86 -1.07
N GLY A 279 12.78 11.79 -1.37
CA GLY A 279 12.22 10.78 -2.28
C GLY A 279 12.30 9.37 -1.71
N ALA A 280 12.02 8.38 -2.56
CA ALA A 280 12.26 6.97 -2.31
C ALA A 280 13.05 6.43 -3.50
N LYS A 281 14.37 6.31 -3.37
CA LYS A 281 15.30 6.09 -4.50
C LYS A 281 15.00 4.85 -5.32
N THR A 282 14.56 3.78 -4.67
CA THR A 282 14.24 2.49 -5.31
C THR A 282 12.75 2.35 -5.64
N ASN A 283 11.92 3.31 -5.22
CA ASN A 283 10.48 3.25 -5.41
C ASN A 283 9.96 4.46 -6.21
N TRP A 284 9.93 4.27 -7.53
CA TRP A 284 9.43 5.27 -8.47
C TRP A 284 8.01 5.77 -8.11
N CYS A 285 7.12 4.86 -7.68
CA CYS A 285 5.73 5.18 -7.39
C CYS A 285 5.59 6.18 -6.24
N LEU A 286 6.28 5.93 -5.11
CA LEU A 286 6.25 6.83 -3.95
C LEU A 286 6.86 8.19 -4.27
N THR A 287 7.99 8.21 -4.98
CA THR A 287 8.64 9.46 -5.39
C THR A 287 7.75 10.29 -6.30
N THR A 288 7.14 9.66 -7.31
CA THR A 288 6.24 10.34 -8.26
C THR A 288 4.97 10.82 -7.57
N ALA A 289 4.36 9.98 -6.74
CA ALA A 289 3.15 10.34 -6.00
C ALA A 289 3.40 11.53 -5.05
N ALA A 290 4.51 11.50 -4.31
CA ALA A 290 4.88 12.61 -3.43
C ALA A 290 5.15 13.90 -4.22
N ARG A 291 5.84 13.81 -5.37
CA ARG A 291 6.08 14.99 -6.24
C ARG A 291 4.76 15.63 -6.68
N ASN A 292 3.78 14.83 -7.11
CA ASN A 292 2.54 15.29 -7.71
C ASN A 292 1.50 15.74 -6.67
N ALA A 293 1.53 15.19 -5.46
CA ALA A 293 0.59 15.55 -4.41
C ALA A 293 0.84 16.99 -3.91
N GLU A 294 -0.21 17.80 -3.83
CA GLU A 294 -0.14 19.16 -3.27
C GLU A 294 -0.22 19.14 -1.74
N ALA A 295 -0.87 18.14 -1.16
CA ALA A 295 -1.00 17.94 0.28
C ALA A 295 -1.02 16.45 0.62
N VAL A 296 -0.81 16.12 1.90
CA VAL A 296 -0.84 14.74 2.39
C VAL A 296 -2.17 14.03 2.10
N THR A 297 -3.29 14.76 2.11
CA THR A 297 -4.63 14.24 1.82
C THR A 297 -4.79 13.79 0.37
N ASP A 298 -3.99 14.31 -0.56
CA ASP A 298 -3.97 13.90 -1.97
C ASP A 298 -2.93 12.79 -2.25
N PHE A 299 -2.02 12.52 -1.33
CA PHE A 299 -0.90 11.61 -1.56
C PHE A 299 -1.34 10.21 -2.01
N VAL A 300 -2.34 9.61 -1.34
CA VAL A 300 -2.87 8.29 -1.70
C VAL A 300 -3.51 8.30 -3.09
N ASN A 301 -4.25 9.35 -3.44
CA ASN A 301 -4.77 9.51 -4.81
C ASN A 301 -3.64 9.53 -5.84
N GLN A 302 -2.54 10.22 -5.54
CA GLN A 302 -1.39 10.27 -6.46
C GLN A 302 -0.65 8.93 -6.54
N VAL A 303 -0.64 8.11 -5.49
CA VAL A 303 -0.15 6.72 -5.56
C VAL A 303 -0.96 5.91 -6.58
N TYR A 304 -2.28 6.06 -6.62
CA TYR A 304 -3.10 5.42 -7.65
C TYR A 304 -2.81 5.98 -9.05
N ARG A 305 -2.62 7.29 -9.17
CA ARG A 305 -2.58 8.00 -10.47
C ARG A 305 -1.19 8.09 -11.09
N CYS A 306 -0.10 7.90 -10.34
CA CYS A 306 1.27 8.08 -10.84
C CYS A 306 1.56 7.26 -12.12
N ILE A 307 0.96 6.07 -12.26
CA ILE A 307 1.12 5.21 -13.44
C ILE A 307 0.61 5.88 -14.73
N LEU A 308 -0.25 6.90 -14.63
CA LEU A 308 -0.78 7.63 -15.79
C LEU A 308 0.26 8.52 -16.49
N GLU A 309 1.39 8.75 -15.84
CA GLU A 309 2.56 9.41 -16.47
C GLU A 309 3.31 8.49 -17.43
N LYS A 310 3.05 7.18 -17.34
CA LYS A 310 3.67 6.18 -18.21
C LYS A 310 2.76 5.79 -19.35
N SER A 311 3.33 5.72 -20.55
CA SER A 311 2.66 5.09 -21.68
C SER A 311 2.82 3.57 -21.59
N VAL A 312 1.80 2.82 -21.99
CA VAL A 312 1.87 1.36 -22.12
C VAL A 312 2.94 0.90 -23.15
N GLN A 313 3.45 1.81 -23.96
CA GLN A 313 4.53 1.58 -24.93
C GLN A 313 5.92 1.78 -24.32
N ASP A 314 6.02 2.37 -23.14
CA ASP A 314 7.30 2.61 -22.47
C ASP A 314 7.94 1.27 -22.07
N LYS A 315 9.24 1.15 -22.30
CA LYS A 315 9.96 -0.11 -22.00
C LYS A 315 9.91 -0.50 -20.53
N ASP A 316 9.85 0.50 -19.63
CA ASP A 316 9.81 0.34 -18.17
C ASP A 316 8.38 0.36 -17.59
N PHE A 317 7.35 0.36 -18.44
CA PHE A 317 5.96 0.43 -17.98
C PHE A 317 5.63 -0.68 -16.98
N TRP A 318 5.96 -1.93 -17.32
CA TRP A 318 5.62 -3.07 -16.48
C TRP A 318 6.44 -3.13 -15.18
N ASP A 319 7.67 -2.62 -15.19
CA ASP A 319 8.47 -2.50 -13.98
C ASP A 319 7.87 -1.46 -13.04
N CYS A 320 7.51 -0.29 -13.56
CA CYS A 320 6.79 0.75 -12.82
C CYS A 320 5.41 0.26 -12.32
N TYR A 321 4.69 -0.50 -13.15
CA TYR A 321 3.43 -1.12 -12.80
C TYR A 321 3.58 -2.07 -11.60
N GLN A 322 4.59 -2.94 -11.64
CA GLN A 322 4.84 -3.90 -10.57
C GLN A 322 5.21 -3.22 -9.24
N ILE A 323 6.06 -2.20 -9.30
CA ILE A 323 6.39 -1.38 -8.12
C ILE A 323 5.13 -0.76 -7.53
N ARG A 324 4.28 -0.15 -8.38
CA ARG A 324 3.01 0.43 -7.94
C ARG A 324 2.06 -0.63 -7.36
N LYS A 325 1.94 -1.79 -7.98
CA LYS A 325 1.08 -2.89 -7.49
C LYS A 325 1.45 -3.30 -6.07
N ILE A 326 2.75 -3.40 -5.75
CA ILE A 326 3.25 -3.70 -4.41
C ILE A 326 2.90 -2.56 -3.43
N VAL A 327 3.10 -1.30 -3.82
CA VAL A 327 2.74 -0.13 -2.99
C VAL A 327 1.24 -0.12 -2.68
N LEU A 328 0.39 -0.41 -3.67
CA LEU A 328 -1.07 -0.50 -3.47
C LEU A 328 -1.47 -1.65 -2.52
N GLN A 329 -0.78 -2.78 -2.56
CA GLN A 329 -1.00 -3.89 -1.60
C GLN A 329 -0.73 -3.44 -0.16
N GLN A 330 0.32 -2.64 0.05
CA GLN A 330 0.66 -2.10 1.37
C GLN A 330 -0.36 -1.06 1.87
N LEU A 331 -0.98 -0.32 0.97
CA LEU A 331 -2.07 0.63 1.30
C LEU A 331 -3.37 -0.05 1.71
N GLY A 332 -3.55 -1.32 1.38
CA GLY A 332 -4.83 -2.00 1.60
C GLY A 332 -5.92 -1.55 0.63
N SER A 333 -7.13 -1.28 1.13
CA SER A 333 -8.29 -0.98 0.27
C SER A 333 -8.94 0.36 0.60
N PRO A 334 -8.29 1.50 0.31
CA PRO A 334 -8.91 2.81 0.49
C PRO A 334 -10.05 2.99 -0.53
N THR A 335 -11.29 3.04 -0.04
CA THR A 335 -12.50 2.92 -0.87
C THR A 335 -12.74 4.12 -1.80
N ASN A 336 -12.55 5.33 -1.30
CA ASN A 336 -12.83 6.56 -2.07
C ASN A 336 -11.81 6.79 -3.19
N GLU A 337 -10.53 6.61 -2.88
CA GLU A 337 -9.41 6.79 -3.80
C GLU A 337 -9.47 5.76 -4.93
N THR A 338 -9.71 4.50 -4.57
CA THR A 338 -9.88 3.42 -5.55
C THR A 338 -11.07 3.68 -6.47
N ALA A 339 -12.23 4.07 -5.92
CA ALA A 339 -13.42 4.33 -6.72
C ALA A 339 -13.21 5.51 -7.69
N THR A 340 -12.52 6.56 -7.23
CA THR A 340 -12.18 7.73 -8.05
C THR A 340 -11.22 7.34 -9.18
N PHE A 341 -10.19 6.56 -8.86
CA PHE A 341 -9.24 6.06 -9.85
C PHE A 341 -9.92 5.20 -10.91
N CYS A 342 -10.74 4.21 -10.52
CA CYS A 342 -11.46 3.34 -11.44
C CYS A 342 -12.35 4.11 -12.41
N LYS A 343 -13.05 5.17 -11.96
CA LYS A 343 -13.84 6.03 -12.85
C LYS A 343 -12.98 6.71 -13.92
N VAL A 344 -11.84 7.27 -13.51
CA VAL A 344 -10.90 7.93 -14.44
C VAL A 344 -10.32 6.93 -15.44
N ILE A 345 -9.93 5.73 -14.95
CA ILE A 345 -9.32 4.70 -15.82
C ILE A 345 -10.32 4.17 -16.84
N PHE A 346 -11.56 3.93 -16.45
CA PHE A 346 -12.57 3.39 -17.38
C PHE A 346 -12.79 4.29 -18.61
N SER A 347 -12.55 5.60 -18.48
CA SER A 347 -12.61 6.54 -19.61
C SER A 347 -11.47 6.38 -20.63
N LYS A 348 -10.40 5.61 -20.31
CA LYS A 348 -9.31 5.30 -21.26
C LYS A 348 -9.68 4.23 -22.30
N GLY A 349 -10.90 3.69 -22.24
CA GLY A 349 -11.40 2.73 -23.23
C GLY A 349 -10.60 1.43 -23.21
N VAL A 350 -10.14 0.99 -24.39
CA VAL A 350 -9.45 -0.31 -24.58
C VAL A 350 -8.15 -0.42 -23.77
N ASP A 351 -7.49 0.69 -23.45
CA ASP A 351 -6.24 0.67 -22.71
C ASP A 351 -6.44 0.68 -21.19
N ALA A 352 -7.68 0.80 -20.70
CA ALA A 352 -7.99 0.88 -19.28
C ALA A 352 -7.41 -0.28 -18.45
N ILE A 353 -7.43 -1.49 -18.98
CA ILE A 353 -7.00 -2.71 -18.28
C ILE A 353 -5.52 -2.67 -17.85
N TYR A 354 -4.66 -2.00 -18.60
CA TYR A 354 -3.23 -1.92 -18.28
C TYR A 354 -2.92 -1.22 -16.97
N TYR A 355 -3.81 -0.35 -16.52
CA TYR A 355 -3.63 0.50 -15.33
C TYR A 355 -4.29 -0.06 -14.07
N LEU A 356 -5.14 -1.10 -14.20
CA LEU A 356 -5.86 -1.74 -13.09
C LEU A 356 -4.99 -2.81 -12.43
N THR A 357 -5.30 -3.12 -11.17
CA THR A 357 -4.70 -4.24 -10.42
C THR A 357 -5.79 -5.12 -9.81
N ASP A 358 -5.38 -6.27 -9.27
CA ASP A 358 -6.27 -7.16 -8.52
C ASP A 358 -6.22 -6.93 -7.01
N ASN A 359 -5.66 -5.81 -6.56
CA ASN A 359 -5.47 -5.55 -5.13
C ASN A 359 -6.79 -5.26 -4.40
N THR A 360 -7.74 -4.62 -5.06
CA THR A 360 -9.02 -4.25 -4.45
C THR A 360 -10.20 -4.88 -5.17
N ILE A 361 -11.30 -5.10 -4.46
CA ILE A 361 -12.55 -5.60 -5.06
C ILE A 361 -13.01 -4.62 -6.15
N LYS A 362 -12.91 -3.31 -5.91
CA LYS A 362 -13.35 -2.30 -6.88
C LYS A 362 -12.58 -2.32 -8.19
N GLU A 363 -11.26 -2.54 -8.15
CA GLU A 363 -10.48 -2.72 -9.37
C GLU A 363 -10.86 -4.01 -10.10
N LYS A 364 -11.05 -5.13 -9.37
CA LYS A 364 -11.53 -6.40 -9.95
C LYS A 364 -12.90 -6.25 -10.62
N GLU A 365 -13.86 -5.58 -9.98
CA GLU A 365 -15.15 -5.23 -10.59
C GLU A 365 -14.98 -4.42 -11.88
N THR A 366 -14.05 -3.46 -11.86
CA THR A 366 -13.76 -2.61 -13.03
C THR A 366 -13.13 -3.44 -14.16
N ILE A 367 -12.31 -4.46 -13.82
CA ILE A 367 -11.79 -5.42 -14.80
C ILE A 367 -12.93 -6.22 -15.45
N PHE A 368 -13.91 -6.72 -14.67
CA PHE A 368 -15.06 -7.42 -15.24
C PHE A 368 -15.92 -6.50 -16.12
N ALA A 369 -16.15 -5.26 -15.71
CA ALA A 369 -16.85 -4.27 -16.54
C ALA A 369 -16.09 -3.98 -17.85
N TYR A 370 -14.75 -3.93 -17.78
CA TYR A 370 -13.91 -3.81 -18.97
C TYR A 370 -14.05 -5.03 -19.90
N LEU A 371 -14.01 -6.25 -19.33
CA LEU A 371 -14.10 -7.49 -20.11
C LEU A 371 -15.46 -7.63 -20.79
N GLU A 372 -16.56 -7.29 -20.11
CA GLU A 372 -17.89 -7.25 -20.72
C GLU A 372 -17.95 -6.30 -21.91
N ARG A 373 -17.33 -5.13 -21.79
CA ARG A 373 -17.39 -4.08 -22.82
C ARG A 373 -16.41 -4.29 -23.96
N TYR A 374 -15.18 -4.68 -23.65
CA TYR A 374 -14.06 -4.69 -24.60
C TYR A 374 -13.44 -6.07 -24.84
N GLY A 375 -13.81 -7.10 -24.06
CA GLY A 375 -13.17 -8.41 -24.11
C GLY A 375 -13.19 -9.09 -25.49
N GLN A 376 -14.21 -8.83 -26.32
CA GLN A 376 -14.29 -9.32 -27.68
C GLN A 376 -13.51 -8.48 -28.71
N GLN A 377 -13.13 -7.25 -28.36
CA GLN A 377 -12.44 -6.32 -29.27
C GLN A 377 -10.91 -6.46 -29.19
N VAL A 378 -10.42 -7.04 -28.09
CA VAL A 378 -8.99 -7.23 -27.85
C VAL A 378 -8.61 -8.64 -28.30
N ASP A 379 -7.46 -8.76 -28.97
CA ASP A 379 -6.89 -10.06 -29.29
C ASP A 379 -6.73 -10.93 -28.04
N GLN A 380 -7.24 -12.16 -28.08
CA GLN A 380 -7.27 -13.05 -26.91
C GLN A 380 -5.87 -13.34 -26.35
N LYS A 381 -4.86 -13.53 -27.21
CA LYS A 381 -3.50 -13.80 -26.75
C LYS A 381 -2.93 -12.60 -26.01
N LYS A 382 -3.17 -11.40 -26.54
CA LYS A 382 -2.77 -10.14 -25.90
C LYS A 382 -3.51 -9.93 -24.58
N LEU A 383 -4.82 -10.21 -24.54
CA LEU A 383 -5.62 -10.12 -23.33
C LEU A 383 -5.09 -11.05 -22.24
N MET A 384 -4.75 -12.29 -22.58
CA MET A 384 -4.19 -13.25 -21.63
C MET A 384 -2.84 -12.79 -21.06
N GLN A 385 -1.96 -12.22 -21.89
CA GLN A 385 -0.68 -11.64 -21.46
C GLN A 385 -0.85 -10.47 -20.47
N ILE A 386 -1.89 -9.66 -20.68
CA ILE A 386 -2.22 -8.55 -19.78
C ILE A 386 -2.78 -9.09 -18.45
N LEU A 387 -3.73 -10.02 -18.51
CA LEU A 387 -4.35 -10.61 -17.33
C LEU A 387 -3.35 -11.37 -16.44
N GLU A 388 -2.33 -11.99 -17.02
CA GLU A 388 -1.23 -12.62 -16.27
C GLU A 388 -0.59 -11.64 -15.26
N LYS A 389 -0.44 -10.38 -15.61
CA LYS A 389 0.14 -9.33 -14.77
C LYS A 389 -0.89 -8.61 -13.91
N VAL A 390 -2.04 -8.32 -14.51
CA VAL A 390 -3.08 -7.48 -13.89
C VAL A 390 -3.91 -8.27 -12.91
N TYR A 391 -4.35 -9.48 -13.29
CA TYR A 391 -5.20 -10.34 -12.46
C TYR A 391 -4.83 -11.84 -12.63
N PRO A 392 -3.72 -12.28 -12.01
CA PRO A 392 -3.18 -13.64 -12.19
C PRO A 392 -4.17 -14.77 -11.86
N ALA A 393 -5.06 -14.58 -10.87
CA ALA A 393 -6.07 -15.57 -10.55
C ALA A 393 -7.07 -15.78 -11.68
N LEU A 394 -7.57 -14.68 -12.27
CA LEU A 394 -8.47 -14.73 -13.43
C LEU A 394 -7.76 -15.27 -14.68
N HIS A 395 -6.50 -14.89 -14.88
CA HIS A 395 -5.66 -15.49 -15.92
C HIS A 395 -5.60 -17.01 -15.77
N SER A 396 -5.25 -17.51 -14.58
CA SER A 396 -5.15 -18.95 -14.32
C SER A 396 -6.49 -19.66 -14.51
N TYR A 397 -7.62 -19.05 -14.16
CA TYR A 397 -8.95 -19.58 -14.44
C TYR A 397 -9.21 -19.70 -15.96
N LEU A 398 -8.85 -18.68 -16.72
CA LEU A 398 -9.07 -18.64 -18.18
C LEU A 398 -8.12 -19.55 -18.98
N LEU A 399 -6.98 -19.96 -18.42
CA LEU A 399 -6.09 -20.92 -19.08
C LEU A 399 -6.86 -22.19 -19.48
N PRO A 400 -6.60 -22.76 -20.66
CA PRO A 400 -7.22 -24.01 -21.05
C PRO A 400 -6.77 -25.14 -20.10
N TYR A 401 -7.73 -25.93 -19.62
CA TYR A 401 -7.47 -27.27 -19.10
C TYR A 401 -7.52 -28.26 -20.26
N ARG A 402 -6.58 -29.19 -20.33
CA ARG A 402 -6.54 -30.18 -21.40
C ARG A 402 -7.35 -31.41 -21.00
N PHE A 403 -8.53 -31.54 -21.54
CA PHE A 403 -9.32 -32.75 -21.45
C PHE A 403 -8.81 -33.75 -22.51
N ASP A 404 -9.00 -35.04 -22.29
CA ASP A 404 -8.67 -36.09 -23.27
C ASP A 404 -9.69 -36.15 -24.42
N ASN A 405 -10.57 -35.16 -24.52
CA ASN A 405 -11.60 -35.04 -25.52
C ASN A 405 -11.67 -33.64 -26.09
N GLU A 406 -11.70 -33.54 -27.44
CA GLU A 406 -11.68 -32.26 -28.14
C GLU A 406 -12.96 -31.44 -27.95
N LEU A 407 -14.12 -32.09 -27.84
CA LEU A 407 -15.38 -31.41 -27.55
C LEU A 407 -15.31 -30.68 -26.21
N LEU A 408 -14.83 -31.34 -25.16
CA LEU A 408 -14.68 -30.73 -23.83
C LEU A 408 -13.68 -29.59 -23.84
N ASN A 409 -12.53 -29.76 -24.55
CA ASN A 409 -11.56 -28.69 -24.71
C ASN A 409 -12.17 -27.44 -25.32
N LYS A 410 -12.88 -27.58 -26.43
CA LYS A 410 -13.53 -26.48 -27.12
C LYS A 410 -14.66 -25.87 -26.28
N TYR A 411 -15.49 -26.72 -25.66
CA TYR A 411 -16.63 -26.27 -24.86
C TYR A 411 -16.21 -25.42 -23.68
N PHE A 412 -15.34 -25.94 -22.82
CA PHE A 412 -14.97 -25.25 -21.59
C PHE A 412 -14.08 -24.02 -21.80
N GLN A 413 -13.26 -23.99 -22.84
CA GLN A 413 -12.53 -22.79 -23.23
C GLN A 413 -13.50 -21.67 -23.59
N ASN A 414 -14.52 -21.96 -24.40
CA ASN A 414 -15.53 -21.00 -24.80
C ASN A 414 -16.43 -20.61 -23.62
N TYR A 415 -16.89 -21.57 -22.83
CA TYR A 415 -17.74 -21.32 -21.67
C TYR A 415 -17.09 -20.32 -20.68
N LYS A 416 -15.86 -20.60 -20.23
CA LYS A 416 -15.13 -19.72 -19.31
C LYS A 416 -14.97 -18.29 -19.83
N PHE A 417 -14.60 -18.16 -21.10
CA PHE A 417 -14.44 -16.85 -21.71
C PHE A 417 -15.77 -16.09 -21.74
N GLN A 418 -16.86 -16.74 -22.16
CA GLN A 418 -18.19 -16.13 -22.23
C GLN A 418 -18.76 -15.80 -20.85
N LYS A 419 -18.51 -16.64 -19.85
CA LYS A 419 -18.85 -16.33 -18.44
C LYS A 419 -18.18 -15.02 -18.01
N VAL A 420 -16.89 -14.84 -18.31
CA VAL A 420 -16.11 -13.67 -17.93
C VAL A 420 -16.51 -12.41 -18.69
N ILE A 421 -16.79 -12.51 -19.98
CA ILE A 421 -17.30 -11.37 -20.78
C ILE A 421 -18.80 -11.14 -20.60
N ASN A 422 -19.48 -11.98 -19.82
CA ASN A 422 -20.89 -11.88 -19.47
C ASN A 422 -21.84 -11.88 -20.68
N LYS A 423 -21.55 -12.73 -21.67
CA LYS A 423 -22.33 -12.80 -22.95
C LYS A 423 -22.43 -14.23 -23.44
N VAL A 424 -23.59 -14.58 -24.00
CA VAL A 424 -23.79 -15.81 -24.76
C VAL A 424 -23.56 -15.50 -26.23
N LEU A 425 -22.58 -16.16 -26.85
CA LEU A 425 -22.28 -15.97 -28.28
C LEU A 425 -23.08 -16.96 -29.14
N PRO A 426 -23.61 -16.52 -30.31
CA PRO A 426 -24.48 -17.36 -31.12
C PRO A 426 -23.86 -18.70 -31.55
N GLU A 427 -22.57 -18.70 -31.86
CA GLU A 427 -21.85 -19.92 -32.30
C GLU A 427 -21.73 -20.94 -31.19
N PHE A 428 -21.63 -20.47 -29.94
CA PHE A 428 -21.58 -21.35 -28.77
C PHE A 428 -22.96 -21.86 -28.39
N GLU A 429 -24.01 -21.07 -28.54
CA GLU A 429 -25.38 -21.49 -28.35
C GLU A 429 -25.76 -22.62 -29.31
N VAL A 430 -25.30 -22.57 -30.57
CA VAL A 430 -25.45 -23.66 -31.53
C VAL A 430 -24.80 -24.94 -31.04
N LEU A 431 -23.55 -24.86 -30.51
CA LEU A 431 -22.85 -26.02 -29.92
C LEU A 431 -23.62 -26.61 -28.74
N VAL A 432 -24.16 -25.76 -27.85
CA VAL A 432 -24.96 -26.19 -26.70
C VAL A 432 -26.24 -26.92 -27.16
N LYS A 433 -26.96 -26.39 -28.13
CA LYS A 433 -28.16 -27.04 -28.72
C LYS A 433 -27.83 -28.35 -29.42
N GLU A 434 -26.70 -28.41 -30.13
CA GLU A 434 -26.19 -29.65 -30.71
C GLU A 434 -25.96 -30.72 -29.64
N GLN A 435 -25.27 -30.36 -28.56
CA GLN A 435 -25.01 -31.29 -27.45
C GLN A 435 -26.29 -31.66 -26.67
N ALA A 436 -27.24 -30.76 -26.58
CA ALA A 436 -28.56 -31.05 -26.01
C ALA A 436 -29.31 -32.15 -26.79
N SER A 437 -29.10 -32.21 -28.10
CA SER A 437 -29.71 -33.23 -28.97
C SER A 437 -28.91 -34.53 -29.05
N LYS A 438 -27.58 -34.44 -29.21
CA LYS A 438 -26.67 -35.58 -29.38
C LYS A 438 -26.29 -36.29 -28.08
N ARG A 439 -26.09 -35.52 -27.01
CA ARG A 439 -25.69 -36.02 -25.69
C ARG A 439 -24.40 -36.86 -25.72
N ASP A 440 -23.42 -36.39 -26.49
CA ASP A 440 -22.12 -37.05 -26.68
C ASP A 440 -21.41 -37.31 -25.34
N TYR A 441 -21.71 -36.55 -24.30
CA TYR A 441 -21.18 -36.72 -22.96
C TYR A 441 -21.43 -38.14 -22.37
N ASN A 442 -22.52 -38.83 -22.76
CA ASN A 442 -22.79 -40.17 -22.31
C ASN A 442 -21.79 -41.19 -22.80
N LEU A 443 -21.15 -40.93 -23.96
CA LEU A 443 -20.13 -41.77 -24.54
C LEU A 443 -18.72 -41.37 -24.09
N ILE A 444 -18.55 -40.08 -23.74
CA ILE A 444 -17.24 -39.50 -23.41
C ILE A 444 -16.93 -39.62 -21.92
N LEU A 445 -17.93 -39.46 -21.06
CA LEU A 445 -17.77 -39.36 -19.61
C LEU A 445 -18.39 -40.56 -18.90
N GLN A 446 -17.62 -41.20 -18.04
CA GLN A 446 -18.13 -42.22 -17.12
C GLN A 446 -18.98 -41.55 -16.01
N PRO A 447 -20.07 -42.20 -15.53
CA PRO A 447 -20.77 -41.74 -14.34
C PRO A 447 -19.83 -41.72 -13.14
N ARG A 448 -19.91 -40.65 -12.31
CA ARG A 448 -19.11 -40.56 -11.09
C ARG A 448 -19.33 -41.76 -10.17
N SER A 449 -20.57 -42.21 -10.04
CA SER A 449 -20.97 -43.35 -9.24
C SER A 449 -20.17 -44.62 -9.57
N SER A 450 -19.83 -44.84 -10.84
CA SER A 450 -19.06 -46.00 -11.26
C SER A 450 -17.56 -45.94 -10.94
N LEU A 451 -17.04 -44.77 -10.61
CA LEU A 451 -15.62 -44.52 -10.32
C LEU A 451 -15.29 -44.53 -8.83
N ILE A 452 -16.29 -44.26 -7.98
CA ILE A 452 -16.07 -44.06 -6.53
C ILE A 452 -15.60 -45.33 -5.85
N GLU A 453 -16.12 -46.49 -6.22
CA GLU A 453 -15.72 -47.79 -5.61
C GLU A 453 -14.24 -48.12 -5.83
N GLY A 454 -13.61 -47.56 -6.88
CA GLY A 454 -12.20 -47.76 -7.20
C GLY A 454 -11.25 -46.79 -6.49
N LEU A 455 -11.76 -45.83 -5.71
CA LEU A 455 -10.91 -44.85 -5.03
C LEU A 455 -10.16 -45.45 -3.83
N ARG A 456 -8.93 -45.02 -3.64
CA ARG A 456 -8.11 -45.39 -2.48
C ARG A 456 -8.57 -44.59 -1.27
N TRP A 457 -9.38 -45.19 -0.41
CA TRP A 457 -9.97 -44.52 0.75
C TRP A 457 -9.10 -44.62 2.01
N GLU A 458 -8.12 -45.56 2.06
CA GLU A 458 -7.27 -45.76 3.21
C GLU A 458 -6.45 -44.50 3.51
N THR A 459 -6.48 -44.05 4.75
CA THR A 459 -5.82 -42.82 5.18
C THR A 459 -6.21 -41.56 4.38
N ALA A 460 -7.38 -41.60 3.74
CA ALA A 460 -7.93 -40.47 2.98
C ALA A 460 -8.84 -39.59 3.82
N LYS A 461 -9.04 -38.34 3.36
CA LYS A 461 -10.07 -37.42 3.82
C LYS A 461 -10.84 -36.91 2.61
N LEU A 462 -12.13 -36.75 2.74
CA LEU A 462 -12.98 -36.18 1.71
C LEU A 462 -13.28 -34.70 1.98
N TYR A 463 -13.05 -33.86 0.99
CA TYR A 463 -13.64 -32.53 0.86
C TYR A 463 -14.73 -32.56 -0.20
N PHE A 464 -15.97 -32.50 0.24
CA PHE A 464 -17.12 -32.31 -0.62
C PHE A 464 -17.31 -30.82 -0.88
N ILE A 465 -17.16 -30.39 -2.14
CA ILE A 465 -17.33 -28.99 -2.56
C ILE A 465 -18.58 -28.90 -3.42
N ASP A 466 -19.61 -28.31 -2.86
CA ASP A 466 -20.93 -28.15 -3.51
C ASP A 466 -20.83 -27.24 -4.72
N ALA A 467 -21.37 -27.67 -5.88
CA ALA A 467 -21.43 -26.94 -7.15
C ALA A 467 -20.07 -26.60 -7.80
N MET A 468 -19.00 -27.39 -7.57
CA MET A 468 -17.69 -27.20 -8.19
C MET A 468 -17.60 -27.95 -9.54
N GLY A 469 -17.90 -27.27 -10.65
CA GLY A 469 -17.71 -27.83 -11.99
C GLY A 469 -16.24 -27.87 -12.43
N VAL A 470 -15.98 -28.50 -13.60
CA VAL A 470 -14.64 -28.63 -14.18
C VAL A 470 -14.08 -27.32 -14.73
N GLU A 471 -14.84 -26.25 -14.77
CA GLU A 471 -14.39 -24.93 -15.21
C GLU A 471 -13.20 -24.38 -14.39
N TYR A 472 -13.08 -24.79 -13.12
CA TYR A 472 -12.03 -24.33 -12.22
C TYR A 472 -10.71 -25.10 -12.32
N LEU A 473 -10.62 -26.18 -13.09
CA LEU A 473 -9.47 -27.10 -13.06
C LEU A 473 -8.13 -26.41 -13.33
N SER A 474 -8.08 -25.50 -14.30
CA SER A 474 -6.84 -24.76 -14.58
C SER A 474 -6.41 -23.90 -13.40
N TYR A 475 -7.36 -23.26 -12.71
CA TYR A 475 -7.08 -22.47 -11.53
C TYR A 475 -6.65 -23.34 -10.34
N ILE A 476 -7.34 -24.46 -10.11
CA ILE A 476 -6.99 -25.44 -9.07
C ILE A 476 -5.54 -25.91 -9.26
N LEU A 477 -5.16 -26.30 -10.48
CA LEU A 477 -3.79 -26.71 -10.79
C LEU A 477 -2.77 -25.61 -10.53
N ALA A 478 -3.09 -24.34 -10.89
CA ALA A 478 -2.21 -23.21 -10.63
C ALA A 478 -2.01 -22.96 -9.14
N VAL A 479 -3.07 -23.11 -8.33
CA VAL A 479 -2.98 -22.99 -6.86
C VAL A 479 -2.24 -24.19 -6.26
N CYS A 480 -2.53 -25.41 -6.71
CA CYS A 480 -1.83 -26.63 -6.26
C CYS A 480 -0.32 -26.49 -6.48
N ASN A 481 0.12 -26.02 -7.64
CA ASN A 481 1.54 -25.76 -7.94
C ASN A 481 2.18 -24.77 -6.96
N LYS A 482 1.47 -23.70 -6.59
CA LYS A 482 1.95 -22.73 -5.58
C LYS A 482 2.08 -23.34 -4.19
N LEU A 483 1.20 -24.29 -3.87
CA LEU A 483 1.11 -24.92 -2.55
C LEU A 483 1.96 -26.20 -2.42
N ASN A 484 2.65 -26.64 -3.48
CA ASN A 484 3.35 -27.92 -3.58
C ASN A 484 2.39 -29.12 -3.37
N ILE A 485 1.18 -29.02 -3.90
CA ILE A 485 0.20 -30.09 -3.93
C ILE A 485 0.20 -30.70 -5.33
N ILE A 486 0.20 -32.02 -5.42
CA ILE A 486 0.01 -32.76 -6.67
C ILE A 486 -1.46 -33.15 -6.77
N ALA A 487 -2.08 -32.82 -7.88
CA ALA A 487 -3.46 -33.15 -8.18
C ALA A 487 -3.53 -34.22 -9.29
N ASN A 488 -4.19 -35.32 -9.00
CA ASN A 488 -4.59 -36.32 -9.99
C ASN A 488 -6.08 -36.17 -10.25
N ILE A 489 -6.45 -35.79 -11.47
CA ILE A 489 -7.81 -35.34 -11.81
C ILE A 489 -8.45 -36.34 -12.77
N THR A 490 -9.59 -36.87 -12.37
CA THR A 490 -10.48 -37.66 -13.22
C THR A 490 -11.75 -36.86 -13.49
N VAL A 491 -12.06 -36.58 -14.75
CA VAL A 491 -13.29 -35.91 -15.16
C VAL A 491 -14.36 -36.94 -15.44
N CYS A 492 -15.52 -36.75 -14.82
CA CYS A 492 -16.68 -37.63 -14.93
C CYS A 492 -17.98 -36.83 -15.03
N ARG A 493 -19.11 -37.50 -15.10
CA ARG A 493 -20.43 -36.87 -15.10
C ARG A 493 -21.19 -37.12 -13.81
N ALA A 494 -21.92 -36.12 -13.37
CA ALA A 494 -22.94 -36.21 -12.34
C ALA A 494 -24.15 -36.98 -12.83
N GLU A 495 -24.99 -37.47 -11.92
CA GLU A 495 -26.29 -38.01 -12.23
C GLU A 495 -27.33 -36.88 -12.49
N LEU A 496 -28.34 -37.18 -13.28
CA LEU A 496 -29.36 -36.21 -13.63
C LEU A 496 -30.63 -36.38 -12.76
N PRO A 497 -31.34 -35.30 -12.44
CA PRO A 497 -30.90 -33.88 -12.64
C PRO A 497 -29.72 -33.50 -11.77
N THR A 498 -28.97 -32.49 -12.20
CA THR A 498 -27.73 -32.00 -11.49
C THR A 498 -28.13 -31.21 -10.23
N ILE A 499 -28.69 -31.91 -9.26
CA ILE A 499 -29.09 -31.39 -7.95
C ILE A 499 -28.40 -32.17 -6.82
N THR A 500 -28.05 -31.51 -5.76
CA THR A 500 -27.30 -32.08 -4.61
C THR A 500 -27.99 -33.31 -4.01
N SER A 501 -29.33 -33.35 -3.94
CA SER A 501 -30.07 -34.47 -3.36
C SER A 501 -29.92 -35.80 -4.12
N LYS A 502 -29.59 -35.77 -5.40
CA LYS A 502 -29.34 -36.94 -6.27
C LYS A 502 -27.86 -37.30 -6.44
N ASN A 503 -26.97 -36.50 -5.93
CA ASN A 503 -25.53 -36.53 -6.27
C ASN A 503 -24.60 -36.58 -5.05
N LYS A 504 -24.97 -37.32 -3.99
CA LYS A 504 -24.20 -37.45 -2.73
C LYS A 504 -23.69 -38.86 -2.44
N GLU A 505 -23.77 -39.77 -3.39
CA GLU A 505 -23.36 -41.17 -3.22
C GLU A 505 -21.94 -41.31 -2.72
N PHE A 506 -21.03 -40.46 -3.18
CA PHE A 506 -19.63 -40.48 -2.75
C PHE A 506 -19.46 -40.06 -1.28
N VAL A 507 -20.29 -39.19 -0.74
CA VAL A 507 -20.27 -38.82 0.68
C VAL A 507 -20.55 -40.05 1.53
N SER A 508 -21.65 -40.76 1.21
CA SER A 508 -22.02 -42.02 1.91
C SER A 508 -20.92 -43.06 1.82
N PHE A 509 -20.27 -43.22 0.65
CA PHE A 509 -19.16 -44.14 0.46
C PHE A 509 -18.01 -43.85 1.44
N PHE A 510 -17.54 -42.62 1.54
CA PHE A 510 -16.44 -42.25 2.44
C PHE A 510 -16.85 -42.36 3.91
N GLU A 511 -18.06 -42.00 4.29
CA GLU A 511 -18.60 -42.14 5.64
C GLU A 511 -18.67 -43.61 6.07
N GLU A 512 -19.16 -44.51 5.21
CA GLU A 512 -19.21 -45.96 5.45
C GLU A 512 -17.82 -46.59 5.61
N LYS A 513 -16.80 -46.04 4.95
CA LYS A 513 -15.39 -46.43 5.11
C LYS A 513 -14.73 -45.80 6.34
N GLY A 514 -15.42 -44.97 7.09
CA GLY A 514 -14.90 -44.28 8.26
C GLY A 514 -13.93 -43.13 7.96
N CYS A 515 -13.93 -42.63 6.73
CA CYS A 515 -13.11 -41.48 6.34
C CYS A 515 -13.73 -40.19 6.85
N PRO A 516 -12.94 -39.24 7.34
CA PRO A 516 -13.44 -37.91 7.69
C PRO A 516 -13.96 -37.18 6.45
N VAL A 517 -15.12 -36.59 6.57
CA VAL A 517 -15.77 -35.79 5.50
C VAL A 517 -15.91 -34.33 5.94
N VAL A 518 -15.45 -33.42 5.11
CA VAL A 518 -15.67 -31.99 5.23
C VAL A 518 -16.60 -31.56 4.09
N SER A 519 -17.78 -31.03 4.42
CA SER A 519 -18.71 -30.51 3.44
C SER A 519 -18.57 -28.98 3.37
N ASP A 520 -18.21 -28.46 2.22
CA ASP A 520 -18.13 -27.03 1.93
C ASP A 520 -19.25 -26.63 0.95
N LYS A 521 -20.16 -25.81 1.43
CA LYS A 521 -21.32 -25.30 0.66
C LYS A 521 -21.15 -23.84 0.22
N GLU A 522 -20.04 -23.22 0.61
CA GLU A 522 -19.81 -21.80 0.37
C GLU A 522 -19.84 -21.45 -1.12
N LEU A 523 -19.28 -22.34 -1.95
CA LEU A 523 -19.23 -22.12 -3.40
C LEU A 523 -20.64 -22.10 -4.01
N ASP A 524 -21.53 -23.04 -3.60
CA ASP A 524 -22.92 -23.05 -4.05
C ASP A 524 -23.71 -21.84 -3.55
N GLU A 525 -23.49 -21.42 -2.28
CA GLU A 525 -24.11 -20.21 -1.75
C GLU A 525 -23.67 -18.95 -2.52
N ILE A 526 -22.40 -18.85 -2.91
CA ILE A 526 -21.89 -17.75 -3.75
C ILE A 526 -22.60 -17.76 -5.11
N LYS A 527 -22.77 -18.94 -5.72
CA LYS A 527 -23.46 -19.10 -7.01
C LYS A 527 -24.93 -18.73 -6.95
N HIS A 528 -25.58 -18.96 -5.84
CA HIS A 528 -26.99 -18.62 -5.66
C HIS A 528 -27.24 -17.17 -5.22
N GLN A 529 -26.41 -16.63 -4.31
CA GLN A 529 -26.69 -15.38 -3.60
C GLN A 529 -25.68 -14.27 -3.89
N GLY A 530 -24.53 -14.59 -4.49
CA GLY A 530 -23.46 -13.62 -4.73
C GLY A 530 -22.92 -13.00 -3.44
N LYS A 531 -22.33 -13.79 -2.54
CA LYS A 531 -21.86 -13.33 -1.20
C LYS A 531 -20.91 -12.13 -1.23
N ASN A 532 -20.85 -11.43 -0.08
CA ASN A 532 -19.99 -10.28 0.29
C ASN A 532 -20.41 -8.95 -0.34
N ASP A 533 -21.36 -8.26 0.31
CA ASP A 533 -21.83 -6.90 -0.02
C ASP A 533 -22.29 -6.73 -1.48
N TYR A 534 -22.62 -7.83 -2.13
CA TYR A 534 -22.98 -7.91 -3.50
C TYR A 534 -24.47 -7.66 -3.68
N ASP A 535 -24.83 -6.42 -3.91
CA ASP A 535 -26.19 -6.08 -4.26
C ASP A 535 -26.42 -6.27 -5.76
N PHE A 536 -26.76 -7.49 -6.15
CA PHE A 536 -27.09 -7.86 -7.52
C PHE A 536 -28.19 -6.99 -8.14
N TYR A 537 -29.03 -6.44 -7.29
CA TYR A 537 -30.13 -5.59 -7.73
C TYR A 537 -29.73 -4.15 -8.00
N LYS A 538 -28.65 -3.68 -7.37
CA LYS A 538 -28.23 -2.29 -7.46
C LYS A 538 -27.14 -2.01 -8.49
N ASN A 539 -26.18 -2.93 -8.71
CA ASN A 539 -24.92 -2.50 -9.31
C ASN A 539 -24.55 -3.09 -10.67
N SER A 540 -24.87 -4.27 -11.03
CA SER A 540 -24.65 -4.81 -12.37
C SER A 540 -24.85 -6.32 -12.41
N LYS A 541 -25.23 -6.82 -13.56
CA LYS A 541 -25.31 -8.26 -13.81
C LYS A 541 -23.94 -8.88 -14.13
N LEU A 542 -22.82 -8.23 -13.78
CA LEU A 542 -21.47 -8.72 -14.05
C LEU A 542 -21.17 -10.00 -13.27
N PRO A 543 -20.28 -10.88 -13.78
CA PRO A 543 -19.93 -12.14 -13.11
C PRO A 543 -18.88 -11.97 -12.00
N ILE A 544 -19.02 -10.95 -11.16
CA ILE A 544 -18.05 -10.62 -10.10
C ILE A 544 -18.08 -11.60 -8.91
N HIS A 545 -19.14 -12.43 -8.81
CA HIS A 545 -19.16 -13.59 -7.90
C HIS A 545 -17.95 -14.53 -8.13
N LEU A 546 -17.43 -14.60 -9.34
CA LEU A 546 -16.20 -15.35 -9.67
C LEU A 546 -15.00 -14.91 -8.80
N ILE A 547 -14.94 -13.65 -8.34
CA ILE A 547 -13.91 -13.19 -7.39
C ILE A 547 -13.95 -14.01 -6.11
N SER A 548 -15.16 -14.20 -5.56
CA SER A 548 -15.37 -14.96 -4.32
C SER A 548 -15.25 -16.47 -4.55
N GLU A 549 -15.69 -16.98 -5.69
CA GLU A 549 -15.52 -18.40 -6.06
C GLU A 549 -14.05 -18.80 -6.09
N LEU A 550 -13.19 -18.02 -6.78
CA LEU A 550 -11.75 -18.27 -6.84
C LEU A 550 -11.09 -18.17 -5.46
N ALA A 551 -11.51 -17.20 -4.66
CA ALA A 551 -11.00 -17.05 -3.30
C ALA A 551 -11.37 -18.23 -2.38
N GLU A 552 -12.61 -18.77 -2.49
CA GLU A 552 -13.04 -19.92 -1.71
C GLU A 552 -12.29 -21.20 -2.10
N ILE A 553 -12.12 -21.44 -3.40
CA ILE A 553 -11.32 -22.58 -3.89
C ILE A 553 -9.87 -22.50 -3.35
N GLU A 554 -9.24 -21.32 -3.39
CA GLU A 554 -7.88 -21.15 -2.85
C GLU A 554 -7.85 -21.40 -1.34
N LYS A 555 -8.84 -20.96 -0.60
CA LYS A 555 -8.98 -21.16 0.85
C LYS A 555 -9.13 -22.64 1.19
N VAL A 556 -9.95 -23.38 0.44
CA VAL A 556 -10.12 -24.84 0.60
C VAL A 556 -8.80 -25.56 0.35
N LEU A 557 -8.08 -25.23 -0.73
CA LEU A 557 -6.79 -25.84 -1.06
C LEU A 557 -5.72 -25.55 -0.01
N LYS A 558 -5.74 -24.38 0.63
CA LYS A 558 -4.86 -24.07 1.78
C LYS A 558 -5.15 -24.96 2.98
N ARG A 559 -6.42 -25.20 3.31
CA ARG A 559 -6.82 -26.13 4.39
C ARG A 559 -6.42 -27.57 4.07
N ILE A 560 -6.58 -27.97 2.81
CA ILE A 560 -6.15 -29.30 2.36
C ILE A 560 -4.63 -29.46 2.51
N LYS A 561 -3.84 -28.41 2.18
CA LYS A 561 -2.40 -28.41 2.41
C LYS A 561 -2.06 -28.64 3.89
N GLU A 562 -2.75 -27.95 4.80
CA GLU A 562 -2.56 -28.10 6.24
C GLU A 562 -2.82 -29.57 6.67
N ASP A 563 -3.96 -30.14 6.26
CA ASP A 563 -4.30 -31.54 6.56
C ASP A 563 -3.26 -32.56 6.04
N LEU A 564 -2.73 -32.32 4.84
CA LEU A 564 -1.73 -33.19 4.23
C LEU A 564 -0.34 -33.00 4.85
N SER A 565 0.04 -31.76 5.19
CA SER A 565 1.36 -31.46 5.76
C SER A 565 1.50 -31.96 7.20
N ASP A 566 0.41 -32.05 7.94
CA ASP A 566 0.37 -32.64 9.30
C ASP A 566 0.62 -34.15 9.32
N GLY A 567 0.63 -34.80 8.14
CA GLY A 567 0.90 -36.24 7.99
C GLY A 567 -0.21 -37.15 8.49
N LYS A 568 -1.38 -36.63 8.86
CA LYS A 568 -2.54 -37.40 9.29
C LYS A 568 -3.19 -38.16 8.14
N PHE A 569 -3.17 -37.57 6.95
CA PHE A 569 -3.73 -38.09 5.72
C PHE A 569 -2.62 -38.20 4.67
N THR A 570 -2.57 -39.32 3.96
CA THR A 570 -1.63 -39.48 2.85
C THR A 570 -2.12 -38.82 1.58
N HIS A 571 -3.44 -38.72 1.44
CA HIS A 571 -4.10 -38.04 0.32
C HIS A 571 -5.47 -37.53 0.74
N VAL A 572 -5.96 -36.56 -0.01
CA VAL A 572 -7.27 -35.93 0.17
C VAL A 572 -8.02 -35.98 -1.15
N PHE A 573 -9.25 -36.41 -1.10
CA PHE A 573 -10.16 -36.29 -2.24
C PHE A 573 -10.94 -35.00 -2.17
N MET A 574 -10.96 -34.22 -3.27
CA MET A 574 -11.85 -33.09 -3.47
C MET A 574 -12.84 -33.46 -4.58
N ILE A 575 -14.09 -33.63 -4.22
CA ILE A 575 -15.16 -34.12 -5.11
C ILE A 575 -16.36 -33.18 -5.05
N SER A 576 -16.99 -32.99 -6.21
CA SER A 576 -18.22 -32.18 -6.33
C SER A 576 -19.41 -33.04 -6.73
N ASP A 577 -20.59 -32.61 -6.36
CA ASP A 577 -21.87 -33.21 -6.75
C ASP A 577 -22.30 -32.80 -8.17
N HIS A 578 -22.24 -31.51 -8.50
CA HIS A 578 -22.57 -30.94 -9.81
C HIS A 578 -21.79 -29.65 -10.07
N GLY A 579 -21.91 -29.10 -11.27
CA GLY A 579 -21.50 -27.75 -11.58
C GLY A 579 -22.70 -26.80 -11.67
N ALA A 580 -22.50 -25.60 -12.23
CA ALA A 580 -23.54 -24.61 -12.45
C ALA A 580 -23.31 -23.81 -13.71
N SER A 581 -24.38 -23.19 -14.24
CA SER A 581 -24.33 -22.40 -15.48
C SER A 581 -24.61 -20.92 -15.23
N ARG A 582 -23.65 -20.08 -15.57
CA ARG A 582 -23.86 -18.62 -15.71
C ARG A 582 -24.60 -18.29 -17.00
N LEU A 583 -24.28 -18.99 -18.08
CA LEU A 583 -24.80 -18.65 -19.41
C LEU A 583 -26.30 -18.95 -19.51
N ALA A 584 -26.81 -19.98 -18.82
CA ALA A 584 -28.25 -20.23 -18.72
C ALA A 584 -28.99 -19.09 -18.02
N VAL A 585 -28.37 -18.42 -17.06
CA VAL A 585 -28.95 -17.22 -16.40
C VAL A 585 -28.96 -16.02 -17.35
N LEU A 586 -27.92 -15.86 -18.18
CA LEU A 586 -27.82 -14.77 -19.16
C LEU A 586 -28.79 -14.93 -20.33
N HIS A 587 -29.01 -16.18 -20.74
CA HIS A 587 -29.95 -16.50 -21.83
C HIS A 587 -31.41 -16.17 -21.44
N ASP A 588 -31.82 -16.51 -20.21
CA ASP A 588 -33.11 -16.16 -19.54
C ASP A 588 -34.36 -16.36 -20.42
N THR A 589 -34.36 -17.39 -21.27
CA THR A 589 -35.49 -17.70 -22.15
C THR A 589 -36.37 -18.77 -21.53
N GLU A 590 -37.68 -18.50 -21.40
CA GLU A 590 -38.66 -19.50 -20.98
C GLU A 590 -39.09 -20.32 -22.18
N ASN A 591 -39.14 -21.65 -21.99
CA ASN A 591 -39.76 -22.53 -22.96
C ASN A 591 -41.30 -22.54 -22.81
N ILE A 592 -41.99 -23.32 -23.63
CA ILE A 592 -43.45 -23.38 -23.63
C ILE A 592 -44.04 -24.27 -22.53
N TRP A 593 -43.24 -25.13 -21.89
CA TRP A 593 -43.68 -26.07 -20.87
C TRP A 593 -43.74 -25.42 -19.50
N GLU A 594 -44.91 -25.45 -18.88
CA GLU A 594 -45.15 -24.77 -17.60
C GLU A 594 -45.16 -25.76 -16.44
N MET A 595 -44.44 -25.40 -15.39
CA MET A 595 -44.37 -26.15 -14.13
C MET A 595 -45.63 -25.92 -13.33
N THR A 596 -46.19 -26.99 -12.73
CA THR A 596 -47.38 -26.92 -11.88
C THR A 596 -47.10 -26.12 -10.61
N GLU A 597 -46.00 -26.40 -9.91
CA GLU A 597 -45.58 -25.67 -8.73
C GLU A 597 -44.56 -24.54 -9.07
N LYS A 598 -45.09 -23.31 -9.16
CA LYS A 598 -44.27 -22.15 -9.53
C LYS A 598 -43.26 -21.82 -8.47
N GLY A 599 -42.01 -21.56 -8.89
CA GLY A 599 -40.90 -21.11 -8.03
C GLY A 599 -40.27 -22.17 -7.11
N LYS A 600 -40.75 -23.43 -7.12
CA LYS A 600 -40.20 -24.51 -6.28
C LYS A 600 -38.87 -25.03 -6.78
N HIS A 601 -38.69 -25.19 -8.08
CA HIS A 601 -37.50 -25.70 -8.72
C HIS A 601 -36.75 -24.60 -9.48
N SER A 602 -35.48 -24.81 -9.76
CA SER A 602 -34.60 -23.85 -10.44
C SER A 602 -35.04 -23.43 -11.87
N GLY A 603 -36.01 -24.17 -12.45
CA GLY A 603 -36.38 -24.02 -13.84
C GLY A 603 -35.50 -24.76 -14.84
N ARG A 604 -34.38 -25.40 -14.39
CA ARG A 604 -33.53 -26.25 -15.22
C ARG A 604 -34.00 -27.70 -15.26
N CYS A 605 -34.78 -28.15 -14.27
CA CYS A 605 -35.47 -29.43 -14.26
C CYS A 605 -36.91 -29.25 -13.86
N CYS A 606 -37.75 -30.19 -14.28
CA CYS A 606 -39.16 -30.21 -14.01
C CYS A 606 -39.64 -31.64 -13.71
N PRO A 607 -40.47 -31.90 -12.68
CA PRO A 607 -41.07 -33.21 -12.47
C PRO A 607 -41.82 -33.69 -13.73
N LYS A 608 -41.68 -34.96 -14.07
CA LYS A 608 -42.38 -35.54 -15.23
C LYS A 608 -43.90 -35.48 -15.09
N GLY A 609 -44.43 -35.48 -13.84
CA GLY A 609 -45.87 -35.31 -13.60
C GLY A 609 -46.42 -33.95 -13.96
N ASP A 610 -45.59 -32.92 -14.15
CA ASP A 610 -46.01 -31.59 -14.54
C ASP A 610 -46.11 -31.43 -16.09
N VAL A 611 -45.39 -32.28 -16.84
CA VAL A 611 -45.26 -32.19 -18.30
C VAL A 611 -45.32 -33.61 -18.88
N ASP A 612 -46.44 -33.94 -19.51
CA ASP A 612 -46.74 -35.30 -20.00
C ASP A 612 -45.84 -35.77 -21.16
N THR A 613 -45.22 -34.86 -21.87
CA THR A 613 -44.39 -35.16 -23.03
C THR A 613 -42.98 -34.61 -22.85
N GLN A 614 -41.98 -35.35 -23.31
CA GLN A 614 -40.60 -34.90 -23.23
C GLN A 614 -40.43 -33.57 -23.98
N PRO A 615 -39.99 -32.50 -23.30
CA PRO A 615 -39.72 -31.23 -23.94
C PRO A 615 -38.55 -31.35 -24.91
N GLU A 616 -38.55 -30.53 -25.95
CA GLU A 616 -37.42 -30.37 -26.85
C GLU A 616 -36.17 -29.97 -26.01
N PHE A 617 -35.02 -30.53 -26.30
CA PHE A 617 -33.76 -30.34 -25.58
C PHE A 617 -33.77 -30.78 -24.10
N ALA A 618 -34.78 -31.44 -23.60
CA ALA A 618 -34.73 -32.07 -22.29
C ALA A 618 -34.29 -33.52 -22.38
N THR A 619 -33.53 -33.95 -21.37
CA THR A 619 -33.13 -35.35 -21.19
C THR A 619 -33.97 -36.00 -20.08
N ASP A 620 -34.19 -37.30 -20.21
CA ASP A 620 -34.78 -38.13 -19.18
C ASP A 620 -33.82 -38.20 -17.96
N ALA A 621 -34.37 -37.90 -16.78
CA ALA A 621 -33.66 -37.84 -15.52
C ALA A 621 -34.49 -38.47 -14.40
N ASP A 622 -34.81 -39.76 -14.54
CA ASP A 622 -35.73 -40.55 -13.66
C ASP A 622 -37.11 -39.90 -13.55
N ASP A 623 -37.42 -39.25 -12.43
CA ASP A 623 -38.69 -38.57 -12.15
C ASP A 623 -38.77 -37.16 -12.74
N PHE A 624 -37.71 -36.71 -13.44
CA PHE A 624 -37.59 -35.33 -13.93
C PHE A 624 -37.26 -35.27 -15.43
N TRP A 625 -37.63 -34.17 -16.06
CA TRP A 625 -37.08 -33.67 -17.30
C TRP A 625 -35.99 -32.65 -16.98
N ALA A 626 -34.75 -32.84 -17.43
CA ALA A 626 -33.63 -31.94 -17.25
C ALA A 626 -33.27 -31.26 -18.58
N LEU A 627 -33.24 -29.91 -18.63
CA LEU A 627 -32.90 -29.16 -19.86
C LEU A 627 -31.42 -29.20 -20.10
N ALA A 628 -31.01 -29.59 -21.32
CA ALA A 628 -29.62 -29.65 -21.79
C ALA A 628 -29.24 -28.45 -22.65
N ASN A 629 -30.14 -27.52 -22.92
CA ASN A 629 -29.85 -26.19 -23.49
C ASN A 629 -29.94 -25.11 -22.42
N TYR A 630 -29.91 -23.82 -22.80
CA TYR A 630 -29.94 -22.70 -21.84
C TYR A 630 -31.33 -22.19 -21.49
N ASP A 631 -32.42 -22.81 -22.01
CA ASP A 631 -33.79 -22.44 -21.66
C ASP A 631 -34.10 -22.80 -20.20
N ARG A 632 -35.20 -22.22 -19.68
CA ARG A 632 -35.80 -22.62 -18.42
C ARG A 632 -37.28 -22.98 -18.62
N PHE A 633 -37.76 -23.88 -17.79
CA PHE A 633 -39.21 -24.19 -17.73
C PHE A 633 -39.99 -22.96 -17.28
N LYS A 634 -41.11 -22.72 -17.92
CA LYS A 634 -42.05 -21.64 -17.57
C LYS A 634 -42.54 -21.82 -16.14
N GLY A 635 -42.48 -20.72 -15.34
CA GLY A 635 -42.85 -20.76 -13.94
C GLY A 635 -41.72 -21.23 -12.99
N GLY A 636 -40.56 -21.66 -13.50
CA GLY A 636 -39.40 -21.98 -12.69
C GLY A 636 -38.85 -20.76 -11.93
N ARG A 637 -38.17 -21.00 -10.80
CA ARG A 637 -37.53 -19.92 -10.04
C ARG A 637 -36.47 -19.26 -10.89
N LYS A 638 -36.55 -17.95 -11.05
CA LYS A 638 -35.52 -17.17 -11.76
C LYS A 638 -34.24 -17.10 -10.91
N ALA A 639 -33.11 -17.48 -11.52
CA ALA A 639 -31.81 -17.31 -10.93
C ALA A 639 -31.22 -15.97 -11.34
N ASN A 640 -30.36 -15.40 -10.48
CA ASN A 640 -29.70 -14.11 -10.72
C ASN A 640 -28.19 -14.24 -10.97
N VAL A 641 -27.55 -15.24 -10.41
CA VAL A 641 -26.11 -15.44 -10.46
C VAL A 641 -25.74 -16.59 -11.35
N GLU A 642 -25.92 -17.81 -10.88
CA GLU A 642 -25.78 -19.07 -11.62
C GLU A 642 -26.93 -19.99 -11.29
N VAL A 643 -27.10 -21.03 -12.07
CA VAL A 643 -28.17 -22.01 -11.92
C VAL A 643 -27.66 -23.41 -12.23
N HIS A 644 -28.23 -24.40 -11.56
CA HIS A 644 -27.98 -25.81 -11.77
C HIS A 644 -29.32 -26.61 -11.80
N GLY A 645 -29.24 -27.90 -12.06
CA GLY A 645 -30.40 -28.79 -12.16
C GLY A 645 -30.67 -29.24 -13.58
N GLY A 646 -29.96 -28.69 -14.57
CA GLY A 646 -30.05 -29.09 -15.97
C GLY A 646 -29.04 -30.19 -16.36
N ALA A 647 -28.80 -30.28 -17.66
CA ALA A 647 -27.90 -31.25 -18.27
C ALA A 647 -26.94 -30.61 -19.29
N THR A 648 -26.63 -29.31 -19.14
CA THR A 648 -25.54 -28.71 -19.91
C THR A 648 -24.20 -29.23 -19.39
N LEU A 649 -23.17 -29.16 -20.22
CA LEU A 649 -21.86 -29.74 -19.86
C LEU A 649 -21.27 -29.09 -18.61
N GLU A 650 -21.42 -27.80 -18.41
CA GLU A 650 -20.92 -27.10 -17.21
C GLU A 650 -21.70 -27.44 -15.94
N GLU A 651 -22.98 -27.87 -16.05
CA GLU A 651 -23.76 -28.38 -14.91
C GLU A 651 -23.40 -29.84 -14.61
N LEU A 652 -23.10 -30.64 -15.65
CA LEU A 652 -22.98 -32.09 -15.62
C LEU A 652 -21.54 -32.57 -15.36
N CYS A 653 -20.55 -31.93 -15.98
CA CYS A 653 -19.15 -32.35 -15.85
C CYS A 653 -18.57 -31.96 -14.49
N VAL A 654 -18.15 -32.98 -13.75
CA VAL A 654 -17.59 -32.82 -12.39
C VAL A 654 -16.23 -33.51 -12.26
N PRO A 655 -15.34 -33.00 -11.40
CA PRO A 655 -14.05 -33.63 -11.15
C PRO A 655 -14.09 -34.53 -9.91
N ILE A 656 -13.30 -35.61 -9.97
CA ILE A 656 -12.75 -36.30 -8.79
C ILE A 656 -11.27 -35.92 -8.76
N ILE A 657 -10.82 -35.24 -7.70
CA ILE A 657 -9.45 -34.76 -7.58
C ILE A 657 -8.80 -35.42 -6.36
N GLU A 658 -7.79 -36.26 -6.61
CA GLU A 658 -6.94 -36.83 -5.56
C GLU A 658 -5.74 -35.89 -5.37
N LEU A 659 -5.54 -35.41 -4.16
CA LEU A 659 -4.52 -34.43 -3.78
C LEU A 659 -3.51 -35.06 -2.83
N THR A 660 -2.21 -34.90 -3.13
CA THR A 660 -1.10 -35.34 -2.29
C THR A 660 -0.12 -34.20 -2.07
N TYR A 661 0.56 -34.19 -0.92
CA TYR A 661 1.50 -33.11 -0.60
C TYR A 661 2.93 -33.52 -0.96
N LEU A 662 3.66 -32.61 -1.55
CA LEU A 662 5.06 -32.76 -1.89
C LEU A 662 5.88 -31.85 -0.97
N ALA A 663 6.49 -32.43 0.08
CA ALA A 663 7.22 -31.68 1.11
C ALA A 663 8.41 -30.89 0.54
N GLU A 664 9.09 -31.42 -0.47
CA GLU A 664 10.22 -30.77 -1.15
C GLU A 664 10.07 -30.93 -2.68
N LYS A 665 10.52 -29.91 -3.43
CA LYS A 665 10.58 -30.03 -4.89
C LYS A 665 11.60 -31.13 -5.25
N PRO A 666 11.19 -32.13 -6.03
CA PRO A 666 12.10 -33.22 -6.39
C PRO A 666 13.21 -32.73 -7.31
N GLU A 667 14.39 -33.28 -7.17
CA GLU A 667 15.43 -33.17 -8.16
C GLU A 667 15.05 -34.05 -9.37
N ILE A 668 14.98 -33.44 -10.57
CA ILE A 668 14.63 -34.12 -11.81
C ILE A 668 15.77 -34.01 -12.80
N LYS A 669 16.17 -35.14 -13.39
CA LYS A 669 17.21 -35.18 -14.42
C LYS A 669 16.76 -36.03 -15.59
N LEU A 670 16.98 -35.53 -16.81
CA LEU A 670 16.85 -36.34 -18.02
C LEU A 670 18.16 -37.07 -18.30
N MET A 671 18.05 -38.34 -18.72
CA MET A 671 19.20 -39.18 -19.06
C MET A 671 18.91 -39.93 -20.35
N PRO A 672 19.93 -40.28 -21.17
CA PRO A 672 19.76 -41.15 -22.32
C PRO A 672 19.31 -42.55 -21.90
N LEU A 673 18.54 -43.24 -22.74
CA LEU A 673 18.17 -44.65 -22.50
C LEU A 673 19.38 -45.59 -22.50
N ASP A 674 20.24 -45.42 -23.49
CA ASP A 674 21.39 -46.28 -23.71
C ASP A 674 22.67 -45.44 -23.67
N GLY A 675 23.54 -45.73 -22.71
CA GLY A 675 24.85 -45.13 -22.59
C GLY A 675 24.87 -43.70 -22.01
N ASN A 676 26.04 -43.05 -22.05
CA ASN A 676 26.31 -41.74 -21.46
C ASN A 676 26.51 -40.70 -22.56
N ALA A 677 25.61 -40.58 -23.52
CA ALA A 677 25.72 -39.58 -24.59
C ALA A 677 25.17 -38.23 -24.10
N TYR A 678 26.07 -37.27 -23.87
CA TYR A 678 25.73 -35.91 -23.50
C TYR A 678 26.50 -34.89 -24.33
N GLU A 679 25.91 -33.75 -24.61
CA GLU A 679 26.59 -32.52 -25.02
C GLU A 679 26.54 -31.52 -23.87
N GLY A 680 27.67 -31.36 -23.17
CA GLY A 680 27.68 -30.70 -21.88
C GLY A 680 26.83 -31.46 -20.85
N ASN A 681 25.79 -30.82 -20.32
CA ASN A 681 24.83 -31.41 -19.40
C ASN A 681 23.50 -31.87 -20.08
N VAL A 682 23.42 -31.77 -21.41
CA VAL A 682 22.21 -32.06 -22.18
C VAL A 682 22.27 -33.50 -22.71
N PRO A 683 21.29 -34.37 -22.39
CA PRO A 683 21.28 -35.73 -22.90
C PRO A 683 21.06 -35.79 -24.41
N VAL A 684 21.79 -36.66 -25.07
CA VAL A 684 21.70 -36.90 -26.51
C VAL A 684 21.07 -38.27 -26.80
N ILE A 685 20.04 -38.27 -27.62
CA ILE A 685 19.33 -39.49 -28.06
C ILE A 685 19.65 -39.76 -29.52
N GLU A 686 20.07 -40.98 -29.83
CA GLU A 686 20.20 -41.42 -31.22
C GLU A 686 18.94 -42.19 -31.68
N VAL A 687 18.38 -41.75 -32.83
CA VAL A 687 17.20 -42.36 -33.42
C VAL A 687 17.54 -42.94 -34.79
N SER A 688 16.95 -44.11 -35.12
CA SER A 688 17.04 -44.74 -36.41
C SER A 688 15.68 -45.33 -36.82
N PHE A 689 15.60 -45.95 -38.00
CA PHE A 689 14.38 -46.63 -38.44
C PHE A 689 13.89 -47.69 -37.46
N ARG A 690 14.82 -48.30 -36.74
CA ARG A 690 14.50 -49.36 -35.74
C ARG A 690 14.54 -48.90 -34.30
N LYS A 691 15.16 -47.71 -34.00
CA LYS A 691 15.34 -47.19 -32.65
C LYS A 691 14.50 -45.93 -32.47
N LYS A 692 13.47 -46.03 -31.61
CA LYS A 692 12.60 -44.95 -31.22
C LYS A 692 13.32 -44.01 -30.26
N ALA A 693 12.97 -42.71 -30.28
CA ALA A 693 13.44 -41.78 -29.28
C ALA A 693 12.92 -42.16 -27.86
N GLY A 694 13.78 -42.09 -26.88
CA GLY A 694 13.39 -42.35 -25.49
C GLY A 694 14.38 -41.75 -24.50
N LEU A 695 13.90 -41.43 -23.33
CA LEU A 695 14.64 -40.84 -22.23
C LEU A 695 14.38 -41.64 -20.94
N LYS A 696 15.38 -41.67 -20.07
CA LYS A 696 15.17 -41.95 -18.63
C LYS A 696 14.94 -40.63 -17.91
N VAL A 697 14.01 -40.63 -17.00
CA VAL A 697 13.70 -39.51 -16.10
C VAL A 697 14.01 -39.95 -14.68
N PHE A 698 15.03 -39.36 -14.08
CA PHE A 698 15.32 -39.56 -12.65
C PHE A 698 14.54 -38.51 -11.85
N ILE A 699 13.93 -38.92 -10.75
CA ILE A 699 13.22 -38.09 -9.80
C ILE A 699 13.54 -38.50 -8.37
N SER A 700 13.95 -37.53 -7.52
CA SER A 700 14.32 -37.81 -6.15
C SER A 700 13.14 -38.12 -5.21
N ALA A 701 11.89 -37.98 -5.67
CA ALA A 701 10.67 -38.31 -4.91
C ALA A 701 9.77 -39.26 -5.70
N MET A 702 9.01 -40.12 -5.00
CA MET A 702 7.97 -40.91 -5.65
C MET A 702 6.78 -40.05 -6.01
N LEU A 703 6.56 -39.87 -7.31
CA LEU A 703 5.45 -39.11 -7.84
C LEU A 703 4.46 -39.99 -8.59
N PRO A 704 3.15 -39.84 -8.40
CA PRO A 704 2.16 -40.63 -9.13
C PRO A 704 2.09 -40.17 -10.59
N ASP A 705 1.76 -41.08 -11.49
CA ASP A 705 1.40 -40.87 -12.89
C ASP A 705 2.32 -39.86 -13.63
N LEU A 706 3.61 -40.21 -13.69
CA LEU A 706 4.63 -39.36 -14.32
C LEU A 706 4.46 -39.34 -15.85
N LYS A 707 4.45 -38.15 -16.43
CA LYS A 707 4.32 -37.92 -17.87
C LYS A 707 5.40 -36.95 -18.35
N LEU A 708 5.93 -37.20 -19.54
CA LEU A 708 6.84 -36.32 -20.25
C LEU A 708 6.10 -35.69 -21.41
N CYS A 709 6.09 -34.37 -21.48
CA CYS A 709 5.43 -33.60 -22.54
C CYS A 709 6.48 -32.96 -23.45
N VAL A 710 6.41 -33.24 -24.76
CA VAL A 710 7.26 -32.60 -25.78
C VAL A 710 6.40 -32.18 -26.97
N ASN A 711 6.51 -30.90 -27.37
CA ASN A 711 5.70 -30.36 -28.45
C ASN A 711 4.19 -30.61 -28.29
N ALA A 712 3.69 -30.44 -27.06
CA ALA A 712 2.30 -30.69 -26.66
C ALA A 712 1.83 -32.15 -26.75
N ASN A 713 2.71 -33.12 -27.00
CA ASN A 713 2.41 -34.55 -26.91
C ASN A 713 2.88 -35.11 -25.57
N TYR A 714 2.00 -35.86 -24.91
CA TYR A 714 2.28 -36.49 -23.61
C TYR A 714 2.69 -37.97 -23.80
N TYR A 715 3.76 -38.34 -23.12
CA TYR A 715 4.29 -39.71 -23.12
C TYR A 715 4.33 -40.22 -21.68
N GLY A 716 3.66 -41.32 -21.40
CA GLY A 716 3.68 -41.96 -20.09
C GLY A 716 5.10 -42.43 -19.74
N CYS A 717 5.45 -42.33 -18.47
CA CYS A 717 6.71 -42.74 -17.95
C CYS A 717 6.52 -44.06 -17.15
N GLU A 718 7.14 -45.14 -17.60
CA GLU A 718 7.14 -46.46 -16.92
C GLU A 718 8.31 -46.53 -15.96
N GLN A 719 8.06 -46.93 -14.70
CA GLN A 719 9.10 -47.09 -13.71
C GLN A 719 9.98 -48.29 -14.06
N THR A 720 11.28 -48.07 -14.14
CA THR A 720 12.27 -49.15 -14.44
C THR A 720 13.14 -49.50 -13.25
N GLU A 721 13.42 -48.54 -12.39
CA GLU A 721 14.23 -48.64 -11.19
C GLU A 721 13.66 -47.70 -10.12
N PRO A 722 14.01 -47.83 -8.83
CA PRO A 722 13.63 -46.84 -7.83
C PRO A 722 14.06 -45.42 -8.29
N ASN A 723 13.11 -44.50 -8.29
CA ASN A 723 13.33 -43.10 -8.71
C ASN A 723 13.70 -42.90 -10.19
N THR A 724 13.64 -43.95 -11.03
CA THR A 724 13.98 -43.84 -12.46
C THR A 724 12.84 -44.36 -13.33
N PHE A 725 12.43 -43.55 -14.28
CA PHE A 725 11.32 -43.81 -15.18
C PHE A 725 11.80 -43.75 -16.62
N LYS A 726 11.17 -44.49 -17.52
CA LYS A 726 11.46 -44.55 -18.93
C LYS A 726 10.27 -43.97 -19.71
N ALA A 727 10.55 -43.02 -20.59
CA ALA A 727 9.57 -42.45 -21.54
C ALA A 727 10.02 -42.78 -22.98
N ILE A 728 9.10 -43.29 -23.82
CA ILE A 728 9.32 -43.56 -25.22
C ILE A 728 8.50 -42.57 -26.04
N MET A 729 9.13 -41.92 -27.02
CA MET A 729 8.56 -40.85 -27.83
C MET A 729 8.64 -41.28 -29.34
N PRO A 730 7.71 -42.13 -29.80
CA PRO A 730 7.80 -42.75 -31.15
C PRO A 730 7.68 -41.75 -32.29
N ASP A 731 7.06 -40.60 -32.04
CA ASP A 731 6.77 -39.57 -33.04
C ASP A 731 7.94 -38.64 -33.28
N LEU A 732 8.92 -38.60 -32.40
CA LEU A 732 10.10 -37.76 -32.50
C LEU A 732 11.18 -38.43 -33.34
N LYS A 733 11.22 -38.08 -34.63
CA LYS A 733 12.14 -38.64 -35.65
C LYS A 733 13.12 -37.64 -36.26
N LYS A 734 12.93 -36.34 -36.02
CA LYS A 734 13.78 -35.29 -36.60
C LYS A 734 14.93 -34.97 -35.65
N ALA A 735 16.14 -34.80 -36.20
CA ALA A 735 17.29 -34.31 -35.45
C ALA A 735 17.08 -32.84 -35.03
N GLY A 736 17.46 -32.48 -33.81
CA GLY A 736 17.32 -31.12 -33.29
C GLY A 736 17.31 -31.09 -31.77
N THR A 737 17.31 -29.88 -31.21
CA THR A 737 17.15 -29.67 -29.80
C THR A 737 15.66 -29.58 -29.42
N TYR A 738 15.26 -30.31 -28.43
CA TYR A 738 13.89 -30.37 -27.92
C TYR A 738 13.87 -30.02 -26.46
N TYR A 739 12.69 -29.64 -25.97
CA TYR A 739 12.45 -29.31 -24.55
C TYR A 739 11.33 -30.19 -24.04
N ALA A 740 11.54 -30.80 -22.87
CA ALA A 740 10.57 -31.63 -22.20
C ALA A 740 10.05 -30.96 -20.94
N ASP A 741 8.74 -30.99 -20.78
CA ASP A 741 8.06 -30.64 -19.54
C ASP A 741 7.68 -31.94 -18.82
N ILE A 742 7.90 -32.00 -17.51
CA ILE A 742 7.60 -33.17 -16.68
C ILE A 742 6.35 -32.89 -15.85
N TYR A 743 5.38 -33.78 -15.95
CA TYR A 743 4.13 -33.77 -15.20
C TYR A 743 4.06 -34.94 -14.23
N ALA A 744 3.50 -34.67 -13.03
CA ALA A 744 3.03 -35.71 -12.11
C ALA A 744 1.52 -35.56 -11.97
N GLY A 745 0.76 -36.59 -12.33
CA GLY A 745 -0.67 -36.46 -12.52
C GLY A 745 -0.98 -35.36 -13.55
N ASN A 746 -1.68 -34.33 -13.13
CA ASN A 746 -2.01 -33.17 -13.97
C ASN A 746 -1.13 -31.94 -13.67
N ASN A 747 -0.22 -32.00 -12.69
CA ASN A 747 0.63 -30.88 -12.31
C ASN A 747 1.94 -30.85 -13.11
N LEU A 748 2.27 -29.69 -13.65
CA LEU A 748 3.58 -29.40 -14.21
C LEU A 748 4.60 -29.28 -13.06
N ILE A 749 5.60 -30.17 -13.02
CA ILE A 749 6.64 -30.18 -11.97
C ILE A 749 7.85 -29.38 -12.37
N ILE A 750 8.29 -29.54 -13.61
CA ILE A 750 9.39 -28.78 -14.20
C ILE A 750 9.16 -28.59 -15.69
N GLU A 751 9.54 -27.43 -16.22
CA GLU A 751 9.41 -27.09 -17.63
C GLU A 751 10.76 -26.97 -18.33
N LYS A 752 10.74 -27.16 -19.66
CA LYS A 752 11.85 -26.85 -20.59
C LYS A 752 13.18 -27.53 -20.29
N LEU A 753 13.15 -28.77 -19.82
CA LEU A 753 14.36 -29.58 -19.71
C LEU A 753 14.89 -29.91 -21.13
N PRO A 754 16.12 -29.49 -21.51
CA PRO A 754 16.63 -29.68 -22.85
C PRO A 754 17.10 -31.11 -23.09
N PHE A 755 16.89 -31.62 -24.32
CA PHE A 755 17.53 -32.83 -24.83
C PHE A 755 17.74 -32.72 -26.33
N ILE A 756 18.68 -33.49 -26.89
CA ILE A 756 19.05 -33.44 -28.30
C ILE A 756 18.75 -34.78 -28.94
N ILE A 757 18.14 -34.76 -30.13
CA ILE A 757 17.96 -35.91 -30.98
C ILE A 757 18.95 -35.84 -32.15
N LYS A 758 19.75 -36.91 -32.36
CA LYS A 758 20.64 -37.13 -33.50
C LYS A 758 20.18 -38.35 -34.30
N LYS A 759 20.41 -38.35 -35.61
CA LYS A 759 20.19 -39.55 -36.42
C LYS A 759 21.41 -40.45 -36.30
N GLU A 760 21.21 -41.78 -36.12
CA GLU A 760 22.26 -42.77 -36.10
C GLU A 760 23.07 -42.70 -37.39
N GLY A 761 24.41 -42.57 -37.30
CA GLY A 761 25.32 -42.47 -38.47
C GLY A 761 25.71 -41.05 -38.87
N GLN A 762 25.20 -39.98 -38.31
CA GLN A 762 25.75 -38.63 -38.45
C GLN A 762 26.95 -38.43 -37.52
N ARG A 763 28.12 -38.93 -37.93
CA ARG A 763 29.39 -38.48 -37.33
C ARG A 763 29.64 -37.03 -37.79
N GLU A 764 29.92 -36.13 -36.86
CA GLU A 764 30.47 -34.81 -37.19
C GLU A 764 31.72 -35.02 -38.03
N LYS A 765 31.72 -34.50 -39.25
CA LYS A 765 32.96 -34.22 -39.97
C LYS A 765 33.67 -33.15 -39.16
N ALA A 766 34.65 -33.54 -38.37
CA ALA A 766 35.63 -32.57 -37.83
C ALA A 766 36.23 -31.88 -39.06
N LEU A 767 35.92 -30.60 -39.22
CA LEU A 767 36.67 -29.71 -40.09
C LEU A 767 38.04 -29.52 -39.42
N LEU A 768 39.06 -30.13 -40.06
CA LEU A 768 40.46 -29.82 -39.82
C LEU A 768 40.76 -28.37 -40.22
#